data_3fbed935ded5fb1c0412942b9b67c23a
#
_entry.id   3fbed935ded5fb1c0412942b9b67c23a
#
_cell.length_a   1.000
_cell.length_b   1.000
_cell.length_c   1.000
_cell.angle_alpha   90.00
_cell.angle_beta   90.00
_cell.angle_gamma   90.00
#
_symmetry.space_group_name_H-M   'P 1'
#
loop_
_entity.id
_entity.type
_entity.pdbx_description
1 polymer ?
#
loop_
_entity_poly.entity_id
_entity_poly.type
_entity_poly.pdbx_seq_one_letter_code
_entity_poly.pdbx_strand_id
1 'polypeptide(L)'
;MSNVKAPRSLRFDAAIGSADDTGYSATKVSAVASLIAVASFSGAEAQQSSLPPVNVDAPVARPRPVTSKPTSDQVRARNALRRAARRSNQQAQQAPVPFPNAGGLPADRDRYADPAAPYKGDRLQASGKYPEPILNTPKSVTVLTKDVLEDKNATSLKSAILSTAGVTLGTGEGGNAFGDRFFIRGFDARNDIFIDGVRDAGVSVRENFFTEQVEILRGPGSSFAGRGTTGGAINIVTKQATTENSFYNMDTSFGTDRTKRVTLDVNQVISPTLAIRAGGLFQDAGVAGRSYVTDNRDGGFVAATWKPVDAVKISGNYIHTELTGIPDFGVPYYRPSTASTAGGPFPDFGVNRNNFYGFVNRDFFRTGQDIGTINAEVQITPDLTISNKIRESRSTQKYIGTLPESPTLAAGAPFTAYTLSANPQSRFQVTDVFANQTEATYKSVDGLGFKHTTTAGVEYDNERSSIDSFTGLASEITTGTSSFTGSGSLSGVSVFNPQYTNIPFTNSASLSGRPTKIGIDTVSGYVMDSANYNDFVILNGGVRYDDYTIKTSGYGTVNGVANVFGQQQQDYGMPNFNLGLTLKPLPNGSVYAAYATSSNPVGAEFDGTSIQYGGIAPVLNGNPNQIFGPEKNKAIEVGTKWELFDRHLLVTAALFQTEKENARESMNVTAATATAACPYPAGTTGTVSCISAGAAYRIRGIDLGVGGKITDKWSVFGGLVLMQSEVTKSNIPPANTILYTSNVGLPLANVAHQSFSMLSKYQLTDMWEIGGQAVYRSKMYGGTFLAANQGTSIPSYWRFDAFAEAKIDKHWTVKLFVNNIFDKRYYDALYQSAAPFVLEAPGRAAYLVVSARY
;
A
#
# COMPACT_ATOMS: atom_id res chain seq x y z
N MET A 1 -31.55 19.75 41.90
CA MET A 1 -31.77 21.00 41.19
C MET A 1 -30.46 21.28 40.45
N SER A 2 -30.36 20.72 39.30
CA SER A 2 -30.54 21.25 37.95
C SER A 2 -29.52 22.31 37.57
N ASN A 3 -28.61 21.94 36.71
CA ASN A 3 -28.18 22.78 35.59
C ASN A 3 -27.55 21.89 34.51
N VAL A 4 -28.35 21.53 33.54
CA VAL A 4 -27.99 20.97 32.25
C VAL A 4 -27.57 22.14 31.39
N LYS A 5 -26.29 22.15 30.89
CA LYS A 5 -25.86 23.05 29.83
C LYS A 5 -25.95 22.34 28.49
N ALA A 6 -26.68 22.93 27.58
CA ALA A 6 -26.85 22.54 26.18
C ALA A 6 -25.53 22.69 25.38
N PRO A 7 -25.35 21.92 24.28
CA PRO A 7 -24.13 21.97 23.47
C PRO A 7 -24.09 23.24 22.60
N ARG A 8 -22.90 23.85 22.54
CA ARG A 8 -22.62 25.00 21.68
C ARG A 8 -22.51 24.55 20.22
N SER A 9 -23.24 25.26 19.36
CA SER A 9 -23.11 25.22 17.91
C SER A 9 -21.68 25.52 17.45
N LEU A 10 -21.09 24.67 16.63
CA LEU A 10 -19.87 24.93 15.88
C LEU A 10 -20.12 26.03 14.84
N ARG A 11 -19.51 27.18 15.04
CA ARG A 11 -19.30 28.19 13.98
C ARG A 11 -17.97 27.89 13.30
N PHE A 12 -18.03 27.76 12.00
CA PHE A 12 -16.84 27.79 11.15
C PHE A 12 -16.37 29.26 11.04
N ASP A 13 -15.32 29.61 11.73
CA ASP A 13 -14.57 30.83 11.47
C ASP A 13 -13.46 30.50 10.48
N ALA A 14 -13.65 30.93 9.23
CA ALA A 14 -12.61 30.93 8.21
C ALA A 14 -11.60 32.03 8.54
N ALA A 15 -10.49 31.71 9.14
CA ALA A 15 -9.34 32.59 9.25
C ALA A 15 -8.64 32.65 7.88
N ILE A 16 -8.92 33.70 7.12
CA ILE A 16 -8.16 34.10 5.94
C ILE A 16 -6.84 34.71 6.43
N GLY A 17 -5.80 33.88 6.44
CA GLY A 17 -4.42 34.38 6.57
C GLY A 17 -3.95 34.89 5.20
N SER A 18 -3.59 36.14 5.14
CA SER A 18 -3.00 36.78 3.96
C SER A 18 -1.76 36.05 3.49
N ALA A 19 -1.81 35.46 2.32
CA ALA A 19 -0.65 34.91 1.64
C ALA A 19 -0.01 36.01 0.79
N ASP A 20 1.26 36.28 1.06
CA ASP A 20 2.09 37.13 0.22
C ASP A 20 2.26 36.51 -1.18
N ASP A 21 2.05 37.39 -2.12
CA ASP A 21 2.10 37.23 -3.57
C ASP A 21 3.50 36.78 -4.04
N THR A 22 3.70 35.51 -4.38
CA THR A 22 4.79 35.10 -5.24
C THR A 22 4.20 34.57 -6.54
N GLY A 23 4.28 35.38 -7.56
CA GLY A 23 3.75 35.17 -8.90
C GLY A 23 4.18 33.83 -9.49
N TYR A 24 3.22 32.96 -9.72
CA TYR A 24 3.37 31.76 -10.52
C TYR A 24 2.68 31.95 -11.86
N SER A 25 3.44 31.72 -12.91
CA SER A 25 2.99 31.79 -14.30
C SER A 25 1.77 30.90 -14.54
N ALA A 26 0.64 31.53 -14.82
CA ALA A 26 -0.66 30.89 -15.09
C ALA A 26 -0.72 30.09 -16.42
N THR A 27 0.38 29.93 -17.12
CA THR A 27 0.42 29.40 -18.49
C THR A 27 0.35 27.89 -18.60
N LYS A 28 0.66 27.15 -17.55
CA LYS A 28 0.58 25.67 -17.59
C LYS A 28 -0.76 25.08 -17.09
N VAL A 29 -1.57 25.86 -16.39
CA VAL A 29 -2.88 25.40 -15.87
C VAL A 29 -4.00 25.55 -16.92
N SER A 30 -3.85 26.44 -17.87
CA SER A 30 -4.89 26.71 -18.89
C SER A 30 -5.08 25.60 -19.93
N ALA A 31 -4.11 24.72 -20.13
CA ALA A 31 -4.21 23.65 -21.14
C ALA A 31 -5.10 22.46 -20.68
N VAL A 32 -5.28 22.26 -19.38
CA VAL A 32 -6.11 21.16 -18.84
C VAL A 32 -7.56 21.59 -18.64
N ALA A 33 -7.80 22.87 -18.37
CA ALA A 33 -9.16 23.40 -18.21
C ALA A 33 -9.93 23.55 -19.53
N SER A 34 -9.22 23.64 -20.67
CA SER A 34 -9.83 23.83 -22.00
C SER A 34 -10.46 22.58 -22.60
N LEU A 35 -10.21 21.40 -22.07
CA LEU A 35 -10.77 20.13 -22.54
C LEU A 35 -12.13 19.77 -21.91
N ILE A 36 -12.56 20.48 -20.87
CA ILE A 36 -13.82 20.22 -20.15
C ILE A 36 -14.97 21.13 -20.66
N ALA A 37 -14.69 22.17 -21.44
CA ALA A 37 -15.66 23.17 -21.85
C ALA A 37 -16.38 22.88 -23.17
N VAL A 38 -16.22 21.73 -23.80
CA VAL A 38 -16.82 21.41 -25.13
C VAL A 38 -18.06 20.52 -25.04
N ALA A 39 -18.74 20.42 -23.93
CA ALA A 39 -20.03 19.74 -23.83
C ALA A 39 -21.19 20.68 -23.48
N SER A 40 -21.23 21.86 -24.06
CA SER A 40 -22.45 22.70 -24.02
C SER A 40 -23.18 22.57 -25.36
N PHE A 41 -24.29 21.91 -25.35
CA PHE A 41 -25.19 21.80 -26.49
C PHE A 41 -25.70 23.19 -26.93
N SER A 42 -25.30 23.63 -28.09
CA SER A 42 -26.07 24.63 -28.85
C SER A 42 -26.54 23.98 -30.14
N GLY A 43 -27.86 23.90 -30.31
CA GLY A 43 -28.51 23.44 -31.51
C GLY A 43 -28.14 24.38 -32.69
N ALA A 44 -27.64 23.82 -33.77
CA ALA A 44 -27.44 24.50 -35.01
C ALA A 44 -28.45 23.89 -36.04
N GLU A 45 -29.31 24.76 -36.55
CA GLU A 45 -30.22 24.46 -37.67
C GLU A 45 -29.42 24.08 -38.92
N ALA A 46 -29.86 23.03 -39.55
CA ALA A 46 -29.29 22.52 -40.81
C ALA A 46 -29.67 23.44 -42.00
N GLN A 47 -28.69 24.14 -42.55
CA GLN A 47 -28.82 24.74 -43.88
C GLN A 47 -28.60 23.67 -44.95
N GLN A 48 -29.64 23.43 -45.72
CA GLN A 48 -29.59 22.64 -46.97
C GLN A 48 -28.79 23.38 -48.05
N SER A 49 -27.62 22.85 -48.43
CA SER A 49 -26.96 23.23 -49.66
C SER A 49 -27.25 22.15 -50.73
N SER A 50 -27.93 22.54 -51.78
CA SER A 50 -28.20 21.68 -52.96
C SER A 50 -26.93 21.46 -53.77
N LEU A 51 -26.51 20.23 -53.94
CA LEU A 51 -25.49 19.83 -54.91
C LEU A 51 -26.13 19.57 -56.28
N PRO A 52 -25.46 19.87 -57.43
CA PRO A 52 -25.99 19.69 -58.77
C PRO A 52 -26.07 18.17 -59.10
N PRO A 53 -27.00 17.78 -59.98
CA PRO A 53 -27.22 16.35 -60.27
C PRO A 53 -26.08 15.76 -61.10
N VAL A 54 -25.53 14.66 -60.62
CA VAL A 54 -24.57 13.83 -61.38
C VAL A 54 -25.35 12.76 -62.12
N ASN A 55 -25.31 12.83 -63.48
CA ASN A 55 -25.83 11.78 -64.36
C ASN A 55 -24.89 10.58 -64.31
N VAL A 56 -25.38 9.44 -63.86
CA VAL A 56 -24.65 8.18 -63.92
C VAL A 56 -25.31 7.30 -64.87
N ASP A 57 -24.66 7.00 -66.00
CA ASP A 57 -25.14 6.02 -66.99
C ASP A 57 -25.19 4.61 -66.36
N ALA A 58 -26.28 3.88 -66.63
CA ALA A 58 -26.52 2.56 -66.09
C ALA A 58 -25.52 1.52 -66.65
N PRO A 59 -24.88 0.70 -65.77
CA PRO A 59 -23.99 -0.34 -66.24
C PRO A 59 -24.74 -1.47 -67.01
N VAL A 60 -24.20 -1.85 -68.15
CA VAL A 60 -24.67 -2.99 -68.95
C VAL A 60 -24.61 -4.28 -68.12
N ALA A 61 -25.73 -5.01 -68.10
CA ALA A 61 -25.88 -6.23 -67.35
C ALA A 61 -24.95 -7.34 -67.87
N ARG A 62 -24.02 -7.81 -67.06
CA ARG A 62 -23.25 -9.04 -67.27
C ARG A 62 -24.13 -10.28 -67.00
N PRO A 63 -24.01 -11.37 -67.77
CA PRO A 63 -24.78 -12.58 -67.53
C PRO A 63 -24.44 -13.19 -66.17
N ARG A 64 -25.48 -13.54 -65.40
CA ARG A 64 -25.38 -14.20 -64.14
C ARG A 64 -24.79 -15.60 -64.31
N PRO A 65 -23.75 -15.99 -63.48
CA PRO A 65 -23.33 -17.39 -63.46
C PRO A 65 -24.45 -18.25 -62.84
N VAL A 66 -24.70 -19.38 -63.46
CA VAL A 66 -25.64 -20.37 -62.94
C VAL A 66 -25.12 -20.96 -61.65
N THR A 67 -25.75 -20.63 -60.54
CA THR A 67 -25.40 -21.24 -59.24
C THR A 67 -25.97 -22.64 -59.17
N SER A 68 -25.10 -23.65 -59.15
CA SER A 68 -25.47 -25.03 -58.82
C SER A 68 -26.09 -25.07 -57.39
N LYS A 69 -27.18 -25.82 -57.23
CA LYS A 69 -27.82 -26.03 -55.95
C LYS A 69 -26.80 -26.65 -54.99
N PRO A 70 -26.62 -26.10 -53.76
CA PRO A 70 -25.67 -26.66 -52.79
C PRO A 70 -26.06 -28.08 -52.44
N THR A 71 -25.06 -28.98 -52.29
CA THR A 71 -25.28 -30.38 -51.93
C THR A 71 -25.79 -30.47 -50.46
N SER A 72 -26.45 -31.59 -50.13
CA SER A 72 -26.99 -31.82 -48.77
C SER A 72 -25.94 -31.68 -47.69
N ASP A 73 -24.67 -31.97 -47.96
CA ASP A 73 -23.57 -31.87 -47.03
C ASP A 73 -23.07 -30.42 -46.81
N GLN A 74 -23.10 -29.61 -47.90
CA GLN A 74 -22.83 -28.17 -47.80
C GLN A 74 -23.91 -27.43 -47.01
N VAL A 75 -25.18 -27.86 -47.14
CA VAL A 75 -26.28 -27.33 -46.31
C VAL A 75 -26.14 -27.75 -44.86
N ARG A 76 -25.71 -29.00 -44.56
CA ARG A 76 -25.42 -29.47 -43.18
C ARG A 76 -24.26 -28.74 -42.56
N ALA A 77 -23.16 -28.57 -43.28
CA ALA A 77 -21.99 -27.83 -42.80
C ALA A 77 -22.32 -26.36 -42.51
N ARG A 78 -23.07 -25.68 -43.39
CA ARG A 78 -23.51 -24.30 -43.20
C ARG A 78 -24.48 -24.16 -42.03
N ASN A 79 -25.35 -25.12 -41.79
CA ASN A 79 -26.24 -25.11 -40.61
C ASN A 79 -25.49 -25.45 -39.32
N ALA A 80 -24.46 -26.30 -39.37
CA ALA A 80 -23.57 -26.54 -38.22
C ALA A 80 -22.77 -25.31 -37.85
N LEU A 81 -22.19 -24.58 -38.84
CA LEU A 81 -21.50 -23.33 -38.64
C LEU A 81 -22.41 -22.22 -38.08
N ARG A 82 -23.66 -22.12 -38.59
CA ARG A 82 -24.66 -21.18 -38.06
C ARG A 82 -25.10 -21.53 -36.64
N ARG A 83 -25.16 -22.81 -36.25
CA ARG A 83 -25.43 -23.24 -34.88
C ARG A 83 -24.23 -22.96 -33.96
N ALA A 84 -23.00 -23.18 -34.45
CA ALA A 84 -21.76 -22.84 -33.71
C ALA A 84 -21.64 -21.33 -33.54
N ALA A 85 -21.87 -20.52 -34.58
CA ALA A 85 -21.87 -19.06 -34.48
C ALA A 85 -22.99 -18.51 -33.58
N ARG A 86 -24.18 -19.14 -33.56
CA ARG A 86 -25.21 -18.76 -32.57
C ARG A 86 -24.86 -19.13 -31.14
N ARG A 87 -24.17 -20.26 -30.91
CA ARG A 87 -23.65 -20.63 -29.58
C ARG A 87 -22.52 -19.71 -29.14
N SER A 88 -21.60 -19.34 -30.03
CA SER A 88 -20.54 -18.39 -29.70
C SER A 88 -21.09 -16.97 -29.49
N ASN A 89 -22.07 -16.51 -30.24
CA ASN A 89 -22.74 -15.23 -30.00
C ASN A 89 -23.59 -15.24 -28.69
N GLN A 90 -24.16 -16.38 -28.32
CA GLN A 90 -24.86 -16.50 -27.04
C GLN A 90 -23.87 -16.55 -25.85
N GLN A 91 -22.66 -17.06 -26.07
CA GLN A 91 -21.58 -16.96 -25.05
C GLN A 91 -20.88 -15.59 -25.07
N ALA A 92 -20.79 -14.90 -26.20
CA ALA A 92 -20.20 -13.57 -26.29
C ALA A 92 -21.18 -12.43 -25.90
N GLN A 93 -22.48 -12.67 -25.84
CA GLN A 93 -23.47 -11.73 -25.31
C GLN A 93 -23.77 -11.92 -23.82
N GLN A 94 -23.06 -12.80 -23.14
CA GLN A 94 -22.92 -12.71 -21.72
C GLN A 94 -21.87 -11.60 -21.44
N ALA A 95 -22.30 -10.35 -21.55
CA ALA A 95 -21.92 -9.34 -20.60
C ALA A 95 -21.93 -10.00 -19.20
N PRO A 96 -21.07 -9.62 -18.25
CA PRO A 96 -21.19 -10.17 -16.89
C PRO A 96 -22.64 -9.98 -16.50
N VAL A 97 -23.39 -11.07 -16.57
CA VAL A 97 -24.81 -11.09 -16.22
C VAL A 97 -24.81 -10.57 -14.81
N PRO A 98 -25.59 -9.55 -14.46
CA PRO A 98 -25.93 -9.31 -13.07
C PRO A 98 -26.41 -10.67 -12.60
N PHE A 99 -25.66 -11.32 -11.72
CA PHE A 99 -25.94 -12.69 -11.29
C PHE A 99 -27.43 -12.76 -10.99
N PRO A 100 -28.22 -13.64 -11.61
CA PRO A 100 -29.61 -13.77 -11.27
C PRO A 100 -29.61 -13.96 -9.75
N ASN A 101 -30.51 -13.30 -9.02
CA ASN A 101 -30.71 -13.48 -7.60
C ASN A 101 -30.92 -14.98 -7.36
N ALA A 102 -29.80 -15.71 -7.26
CA ALA A 102 -29.78 -17.09 -6.82
C ALA A 102 -30.16 -17.00 -5.37
N GLY A 103 -31.38 -17.35 -5.05
CA GLY A 103 -31.92 -17.28 -3.69
C GLY A 103 -30.90 -17.87 -2.74
N GLY A 104 -30.43 -17.06 -1.77
CA GLY A 104 -29.57 -17.52 -0.70
C GLY A 104 -28.18 -16.89 -0.57
N LEU A 105 -27.71 -16.02 -1.48
CA LEU A 105 -26.45 -15.32 -1.26
C LEU A 105 -26.62 -14.13 -0.30
N PRO A 106 -25.64 -13.87 0.61
CA PRO A 106 -25.71 -12.72 1.51
C PRO A 106 -25.85 -11.39 0.74
N ALA A 107 -26.67 -10.49 1.24
CA ALA A 107 -26.92 -9.20 0.62
C ALA A 107 -25.68 -8.30 0.63
N ASP A 108 -24.76 -8.51 1.56
CA ASP A 108 -23.54 -7.77 1.80
C ASP A 108 -22.28 -8.47 1.25
N ARG A 109 -22.44 -9.46 0.38
CA ARG A 109 -21.32 -10.21 -0.21
C ARG A 109 -20.29 -9.32 -0.90
N ASP A 110 -19.06 -9.79 -0.96
CA ASP A 110 -18.04 -9.20 -1.83
C ASP A 110 -18.48 -9.33 -3.30
N ARG A 111 -18.67 -8.18 -3.95
CA ARG A 111 -19.15 -8.11 -5.34
C ARG A 111 -18.06 -8.44 -6.36
N TYR A 112 -16.82 -8.50 -5.92
CA TYR A 112 -15.62 -8.67 -6.73
C TYR A 112 -15.00 -10.06 -6.56
N ALA A 113 -15.48 -10.84 -5.61
CA ALA A 113 -15.10 -12.23 -5.42
C ALA A 113 -16.07 -13.18 -6.15
N ASP A 114 -15.57 -14.38 -6.45
CA ASP A 114 -16.41 -15.46 -6.97
C ASP A 114 -17.45 -15.85 -5.90
N PRO A 115 -18.77 -15.71 -6.19
CA PRO A 115 -19.80 -16.05 -5.20
C PRO A 115 -19.78 -17.49 -4.74
N ALA A 116 -19.34 -18.42 -5.60
CA ALA A 116 -19.22 -19.83 -5.29
C ALA A 116 -17.94 -20.16 -4.53
N ALA A 117 -16.92 -19.30 -4.62
CA ALA A 117 -15.61 -19.45 -3.98
C ALA A 117 -15.14 -18.10 -3.38
N PRO A 118 -15.67 -17.66 -2.23
CA PRO A 118 -15.46 -16.30 -1.70
C PRO A 118 -13.98 -15.91 -1.42
N TYR A 119 -13.07 -16.89 -1.34
CA TYR A 119 -11.63 -16.65 -1.21
C TYR A 119 -10.91 -16.41 -2.55
N LYS A 120 -11.64 -16.41 -3.68
CA LYS A 120 -11.12 -16.21 -5.02
C LYS A 120 -11.56 -14.86 -5.57
N GLY A 121 -10.63 -13.96 -5.84
CA GLY A 121 -10.86 -12.77 -6.63
C GLY A 121 -10.69 -13.09 -8.13
N ASP A 122 -11.59 -12.61 -8.97
CA ASP A 122 -11.56 -12.88 -10.41
C ASP A 122 -10.90 -11.77 -11.23
N ARG A 123 -11.01 -10.52 -10.77
CA ARG A 123 -10.50 -9.32 -11.47
C ARG A 123 -9.88 -8.33 -10.50
N LEU A 124 -8.99 -7.49 -11.03
CA LEU A 124 -8.49 -6.32 -10.33
C LEU A 124 -9.48 -5.17 -10.46
N GLN A 125 -9.66 -4.42 -9.38
CA GLN A 125 -10.55 -3.25 -9.31
C GLN A 125 -9.76 -1.94 -9.28
N ALA A 126 -8.42 -2.01 -9.22
CA ALA A 126 -7.55 -0.84 -9.08
C ALA A 126 -7.79 0.23 -10.16
N SER A 127 -7.97 -0.19 -11.42
CA SER A 127 -8.32 0.72 -12.51
C SER A 127 -8.67 -0.07 -13.79
N GLY A 128 -9.22 0.64 -14.80
CA GLY A 128 -9.41 0.11 -16.15
C GLY A 128 -8.14 -0.33 -16.89
N LYS A 129 -6.97 -0.05 -16.32
CA LYS A 129 -5.65 -0.45 -16.86
C LYS A 129 -5.41 -1.97 -16.85
N TYR A 130 -6.22 -2.72 -16.09
CA TYR A 130 -6.19 -4.19 -16.04
C TYR A 130 -7.56 -4.76 -16.48
N PRO A 131 -7.88 -4.72 -17.77
CA PRO A 131 -9.22 -5.10 -18.25
C PRO A 131 -9.46 -6.62 -18.20
N GLU A 132 -8.40 -7.41 -18.20
CA GLU A 132 -8.48 -8.87 -18.25
C GLU A 132 -8.71 -9.49 -16.87
N PRO A 133 -9.34 -10.68 -16.80
CA PRO A 133 -9.37 -11.49 -15.59
C PRO A 133 -7.96 -11.78 -15.05
N ILE A 134 -7.84 -12.07 -13.75
CA ILE A 134 -6.55 -12.41 -13.12
C ILE A 134 -5.87 -13.59 -13.83
N LEU A 135 -6.63 -14.58 -14.29
CA LEU A 135 -6.13 -15.70 -15.08
C LEU A 135 -5.37 -15.27 -16.34
N ASN A 136 -5.81 -14.18 -16.98
CA ASN A 136 -5.27 -13.66 -18.23
C ASN A 136 -4.18 -12.61 -18.03
N THR A 137 -4.09 -12.02 -16.82
CA THR A 137 -3.17 -10.92 -16.53
C THR A 137 -1.73 -11.43 -16.37
N PRO A 138 -0.74 -10.95 -17.15
CA PRO A 138 0.64 -11.42 -17.10
C PRO A 138 1.41 -10.81 -15.91
N LYS A 139 0.95 -11.04 -14.69
CA LYS A 139 1.55 -10.50 -13.46
C LYS A 139 1.12 -11.33 -12.26
N SER A 140 2.00 -11.49 -11.28
CA SER A 140 1.62 -12.05 -9.98
C SER A 140 0.73 -11.08 -9.23
N VAL A 141 -0.44 -11.55 -8.82
CA VAL A 141 -1.45 -10.79 -8.10
C VAL A 141 -1.97 -11.61 -6.93
N THR A 142 -2.17 -10.97 -5.80
CA THR A 142 -2.86 -11.54 -4.64
C THR A 142 -4.04 -10.63 -4.29
N VAL A 143 -5.25 -11.17 -4.25
CA VAL A 143 -6.47 -10.44 -3.85
C VAL A 143 -6.95 -11.01 -2.53
N LEU A 144 -6.95 -10.17 -1.49
CA LEU A 144 -7.58 -10.47 -0.22
C LEU A 144 -9.03 -9.98 -0.30
N THR A 145 -9.94 -10.91 -0.53
CA THR A 145 -11.39 -10.64 -0.59
C THR A 145 -11.93 -10.28 0.80
N LYS A 146 -13.16 -9.78 0.86
CA LYS A 146 -13.84 -9.46 2.13
C LYS A 146 -13.82 -10.66 3.08
N ASP A 147 -14.19 -11.86 2.60
CA ASP A 147 -14.19 -13.08 3.41
C ASP A 147 -12.80 -13.45 3.95
N VAL A 148 -11.75 -13.26 3.14
CA VAL A 148 -10.35 -13.47 3.58
C VAL A 148 -9.97 -12.47 4.67
N LEU A 149 -10.36 -11.20 4.54
CA LEU A 149 -10.09 -10.16 5.55
C LEU A 149 -10.82 -10.44 6.87
N GLU A 150 -12.08 -10.85 6.81
CA GLU A 150 -12.89 -11.23 7.97
C GLU A 150 -12.36 -12.48 8.68
N ASP A 151 -11.98 -13.52 7.92
CA ASP A 151 -11.46 -14.77 8.48
C ASP A 151 -10.01 -14.66 8.99
N LYS A 152 -9.27 -13.63 8.58
CA LYS A 152 -8.00 -13.24 9.19
C LYS A 152 -8.15 -12.38 10.44
N ASN A 153 -9.36 -11.95 10.81
CA ASN A 153 -9.61 -10.92 11.83
C ASN A 153 -8.78 -9.66 11.58
N ALA A 154 -8.73 -9.21 10.32
CA ALA A 154 -7.87 -8.12 9.90
C ALA A 154 -8.54 -6.78 10.16
N THR A 155 -8.11 -6.04 11.19
CA THR A 155 -8.65 -4.74 11.57
C THR A 155 -7.93 -3.57 10.90
N SER A 156 -6.74 -3.78 10.35
CA SER A 156 -5.94 -2.77 9.66
C SER A 156 -5.27 -3.35 8.43
N LEU A 157 -4.80 -2.48 7.53
CA LEU A 157 -4.00 -2.89 6.38
C LEU A 157 -2.77 -3.72 6.82
N LYS A 158 -2.08 -3.27 7.89
CA LYS A 158 -0.96 -4.01 8.49
C LYS A 158 -1.36 -5.45 8.84
N SER A 159 -2.43 -5.66 9.58
CA SER A 159 -2.88 -7.00 9.98
C SER A 159 -3.32 -7.85 8.80
N ALA A 160 -3.92 -7.25 7.76
CA ALA A 160 -4.35 -7.94 6.55
C ALA A 160 -3.18 -8.53 5.77
N ILE A 161 -2.13 -7.74 5.53
CA ILE A 161 -1.09 -8.10 4.56
C ILE A 161 0.19 -8.67 5.18
N LEU A 162 0.49 -8.43 6.47
CA LEU A 162 1.64 -9.07 7.12
C LEU A 162 1.55 -10.59 7.17
N SER A 163 0.36 -11.14 7.14
CA SER A 163 0.16 -12.58 7.01
C SER A 163 0.11 -13.05 5.55
N THR A 164 0.60 -12.25 4.58
CA THR A 164 0.70 -12.64 3.17
C THR A 164 2.15 -12.99 2.82
N ALA A 165 2.38 -14.09 2.11
CA ALA A 165 3.72 -14.51 1.72
C ALA A 165 4.43 -13.44 0.86
N GLY A 166 5.74 -13.25 1.06
CA GLY A 166 6.55 -12.28 0.33
C GLY A 166 6.37 -10.82 0.72
N VAL A 167 5.62 -10.54 1.80
CA VAL A 167 5.49 -9.21 2.38
C VAL A 167 6.09 -9.22 3.78
N THR A 168 6.90 -8.22 4.10
CA THR A 168 7.49 -7.97 5.43
C THR A 168 7.25 -6.52 5.85
N LEU A 169 7.47 -6.20 7.11
CA LEU A 169 7.37 -4.85 7.65
C LEU A 169 8.76 -4.27 7.85
N GLY A 170 8.90 -2.98 7.59
CA GLY A 170 10.03 -2.17 8.05
C GLY A 170 9.66 -1.43 9.32
N THR A 171 10.65 -0.96 10.05
CA THR A 171 10.42 0.08 11.04
C THR A 171 10.14 1.38 10.30
N GLY A 172 9.26 2.20 10.84
CA GLY A 172 8.87 3.45 10.25
C GLY A 172 10.06 4.37 9.97
N GLU A 173 9.82 5.37 9.23
CA GLU A 173 10.77 6.32 8.71
C GLU A 173 11.30 7.26 9.74
N GLY A 174 12.55 7.68 9.61
CA GLY A 174 13.18 8.60 10.53
C GLY A 174 13.14 8.13 11.99
N GLY A 175 13.09 6.81 12.23
CA GLY A 175 12.88 6.26 13.56
C GLY A 175 11.41 6.12 13.96
N ASN A 176 10.48 6.42 13.08
CA ASN A 176 9.05 6.26 13.32
C ASN A 176 8.67 4.76 13.25
N ALA A 177 8.19 4.20 14.37
CA ALA A 177 7.68 2.83 14.40
C ALA A 177 6.26 2.71 13.82
N PHE A 178 5.68 3.81 13.36
CA PHE A 178 4.28 3.93 13.01
C PHE A 178 4.13 4.25 11.53
N GLY A 179 3.01 3.81 10.98
CA GLY A 179 2.71 3.87 9.58
C GLY A 179 2.91 2.53 8.87
N ASP A 180 2.30 2.43 7.72
CA ASP A 180 2.25 1.20 6.93
C ASP A 180 3.47 1.12 6.01
N ARG A 181 4.63 0.75 6.57
CA ARG A 181 5.85 0.56 5.79
C ARG A 181 6.05 -0.90 5.42
N PHE A 182 5.56 -1.30 4.28
CA PHE A 182 5.68 -2.66 3.78
C PHE A 182 6.87 -2.81 2.82
N PHE A 183 7.43 -4.02 2.82
CA PHE A 183 8.38 -4.49 1.80
C PHE A 183 7.69 -5.59 1.01
N ILE A 184 7.54 -5.39 -0.30
CA ILE A 184 6.99 -6.39 -1.21
C ILE A 184 8.14 -6.99 -2.00
N ARG A 185 8.29 -8.31 -1.95
CA ARG A 185 9.44 -9.01 -2.54
C ARG A 185 10.77 -8.34 -2.17
N GLY A 186 10.89 -7.82 -0.94
CA GLY A 186 12.09 -7.21 -0.38
C GLY A 186 12.38 -5.77 -0.79
N PHE A 187 11.53 -5.12 -1.58
CA PHE A 187 11.63 -3.69 -1.88
C PHE A 187 10.61 -2.89 -1.06
N ASP A 188 11.05 -1.72 -0.60
CA ASP A 188 10.20 -0.78 0.15
C ASP A 188 9.03 -0.31 -0.70
N ALA A 189 7.83 -0.43 -0.19
CA ALA A 189 6.56 -0.09 -0.84
C ALA A 189 5.71 0.88 0.00
N ARG A 190 6.33 1.64 0.92
CA ARG A 190 5.64 2.59 1.81
C ARG A 190 4.81 3.62 1.06
N ASN A 191 5.28 4.07 -0.10
CA ASN A 191 4.60 5.05 -0.95
C ASN A 191 3.87 4.41 -2.14
N ASP A 192 3.80 3.10 -2.16
CA ASP A 192 3.15 2.33 -3.22
C ASP A 192 1.81 1.77 -2.76
N ILE A 193 1.15 2.51 -1.86
CA ILE A 193 -0.20 2.25 -1.38
C ILE A 193 -1.17 3.15 -2.13
N PHE A 194 -2.24 2.54 -2.62
CA PHE A 194 -3.28 3.17 -3.41
C PHE A 194 -4.63 2.88 -2.78
N ILE A 195 -5.56 3.81 -2.92
CA ILE A 195 -6.97 3.63 -2.58
C ILE A 195 -7.76 3.88 -3.85
N ASP A 196 -8.55 2.90 -4.30
CA ASP A 196 -9.31 2.93 -5.56
C ASP A 196 -8.47 3.38 -6.78
N GLY A 197 -7.20 2.94 -6.82
CA GLY A 197 -6.28 3.22 -7.92
C GLY A 197 -5.61 4.59 -7.91
N VAL A 198 -5.87 5.43 -6.91
CA VAL A 198 -5.18 6.72 -6.71
C VAL A 198 -4.19 6.58 -5.55
N ARG A 199 -2.99 7.14 -5.71
CA ARG A 199 -1.94 7.08 -4.68
C ARG A 199 -2.40 7.73 -3.39
N ASP A 200 -2.17 7.04 -2.27
CA ASP A 200 -2.40 7.54 -0.91
C ASP A 200 -1.04 7.91 -0.30
N ALA A 201 -0.62 9.12 -0.58
CA ALA A 201 0.65 9.64 -0.09
C ALA A 201 0.54 10.06 1.37
N GLY A 202 1.66 10.01 2.07
CA GLY A 202 1.75 10.38 3.49
C GLY A 202 1.84 9.18 4.42
N VAL A 203 2.17 9.48 5.69
CA VAL A 203 2.35 8.46 6.72
C VAL A 203 1.04 8.26 7.45
N SER A 204 0.45 7.08 7.34
CA SER A 204 -0.83 6.73 7.96
C SER A 204 -0.82 5.28 8.44
N VAL A 205 -1.70 4.97 9.38
CA VAL A 205 -2.12 3.61 9.73
C VAL A 205 -3.53 3.42 9.19
N ARG A 206 -3.67 2.58 8.18
CA ARG A 206 -4.92 2.40 7.43
C ARG A 206 -5.80 1.35 8.05
N GLU A 207 -7.03 1.73 8.31
CA GLU A 207 -8.10 0.87 8.82
C GLU A 207 -8.76 0.05 7.72
N ASN A 208 -9.39 -1.09 8.10
CA ASN A 208 -10.09 -1.95 7.16
C ASN A 208 -11.62 -1.82 7.19
N PHE A 209 -12.23 -1.05 8.12
CA PHE A 209 -13.70 -1.01 8.22
C PHE A 209 -14.40 -0.44 6.97
N PHE A 210 -13.68 0.35 6.18
CA PHE A 210 -14.16 0.91 4.90
C PHE A 210 -13.69 0.12 3.67
N THR A 211 -12.93 -0.97 3.87
CA THR A 211 -12.31 -1.77 2.80
C THR A 211 -13.23 -2.89 2.35
N GLU A 212 -13.39 -3.07 1.03
CA GLU A 212 -14.08 -4.21 0.44
C GLU A 212 -13.09 -5.33 0.13
N GLN A 213 -11.93 -5.00 -0.49
CA GLN A 213 -10.83 -5.94 -0.73
C GLN A 213 -9.48 -5.23 -0.77
N VAL A 214 -8.41 -6.00 -0.64
CA VAL A 214 -7.02 -5.51 -0.81
C VAL A 214 -6.36 -6.27 -1.94
N GLU A 215 -5.78 -5.54 -2.88
CA GLU A 215 -5.07 -6.08 -4.03
C GLU A 215 -3.58 -5.83 -3.88
N ILE A 216 -2.76 -6.87 -4.01
CA ILE A 216 -1.30 -6.78 -3.98
C ILE A 216 -0.78 -7.18 -5.35
N LEU A 217 -0.29 -6.18 -6.10
CA LEU A 217 0.35 -6.37 -7.39
C LEU A 217 1.85 -6.45 -7.15
N ARG A 218 2.51 -7.48 -7.66
CA ARG A 218 3.92 -7.75 -7.39
C ARG A 218 4.80 -7.39 -8.57
N GLY A 219 6.03 -6.91 -8.29
CA GLY A 219 6.99 -6.44 -9.26
C GLY A 219 6.72 -5.03 -9.78
N PRO A 220 7.65 -4.42 -10.55
CA PRO A 220 7.57 -3.07 -11.05
C PRO A 220 6.24 -2.76 -11.73
N GLY A 221 5.73 -1.57 -11.51
CA GLY A 221 4.41 -1.18 -11.99
C GLY A 221 4.24 0.30 -12.28
N SER A 222 5.32 1.08 -12.46
CA SER A 222 5.19 2.52 -12.73
C SER A 222 4.40 2.84 -13.99
N SER A 223 4.39 1.97 -14.99
CA SER A 223 3.53 2.13 -16.16
C SER A 223 2.04 2.16 -15.81
N PHE A 224 1.62 1.50 -14.72
CA PHE A 224 0.23 1.47 -14.25
C PHE A 224 -0.03 2.49 -13.13
N ALA A 225 0.90 2.58 -12.16
CA ALA A 225 0.68 3.25 -10.89
C ALA A 225 1.52 4.53 -10.72
N GLY A 226 2.27 4.92 -11.75
CA GLY A 226 3.20 6.05 -11.68
C GLY A 226 4.48 5.71 -10.90
N ARG A 227 5.21 6.71 -10.49
CA ARG A 227 6.52 6.60 -9.80
C ARG A 227 6.52 5.56 -8.66
N GLY A 228 7.71 5.07 -8.28
CA GLY A 228 7.88 4.04 -7.25
C GLY A 228 7.60 2.65 -7.76
N THR A 229 6.82 1.86 -7.02
CA THR A 229 6.34 0.53 -7.37
C THR A 229 7.43 -0.45 -7.80
N THR A 230 8.59 -0.42 -7.12
CA THR A 230 9.71 -1.32 -7.41
C THR A 230 9.38 -2.79 -7.08
N GLY A 231 8.90 -3.03 -5.86
CA GLY A 231 8.51 -4.36 -5.38
C GLY A 231 7.09 -4.72 -5.75
N GLY A 232 6.26 -3.72 -5.99
CA GLY A 232 4.86 -3.85 -6.27
C GLY A 232 4.04 -2.70 -5.72
N ALA A 233 2.72 -2.85 -5.77
CA ALA A 233 1.74 -1.90 -5.26
C ALA A 233 0.67 -2.61 -4.42
N ILE A 234 0.14 -1.91 -3.44
CA ILE A 234 -1.01 -2.33 -2.65
C ILE A 234 -2.16 -1.39 -2.99
N ASN A 235 -3.29 -1.93 -3.44
CA ASN A 235 -4.49 -1.15 -3.68
C ASN A 235 -5.61 -1.58 -2.73
N ILE A 236 -6.16 -0.61 -2.01
CA ILE A 236 -7.35 -0.76 -1.17
C ILE A 236 -8.55 -0.42 -2.03
N VAL A 237 -9.48 -1.35 -2.17
CA VAL A 237 -10.79 -1.12 -2.81
C VAL A 237 -11.77 -0.75 -1.72
N THR A 238 -12.35 0.46 -1.81
CA THR A 238 -13.26 0.95 -0.79
C THR A 238 -14.68 0.44 -0.98
N LYS A 239 -15.42 0.37 0.11
CA LYS A 239 -16.85 0.06 0.12
C LYS A 239 -17.64 1.12 -0.65
N GLN A 240 -18.35 0.70 -1.69
CA GLN A 240 -19.17 1.55 -2.55
C GLN A 240 -20.65 1.26 -2.33
N ALA A 241 -21.51 2.28 -2.46
CA ALA A 241 -22.95 2.09 -2.43
C ALA A 241 -23.43 1.25 -3.62
N THR A 242 -24.35 0.30 -3.36
CA THR A 242 -24.92 -0.56 -4.40
C THR A 242 -26.43 -0.33 -4.54
N THR A 243 -26.89 -0.25 -5.79
CA THR A 243 -28.32 -0.14 -6.13
C THR A 243 -29.01 -1.50 -6.23
N GLU A 244 -28.31 -2.62 -5.96
CA GLU A 244 -28.85 -3.97 -6.09
C GLU A 244 -29.75 -4.35 -4.92
N ASN A 245 -29.30 -4.10 -3.69
CA ASN A 245 -29.99 -4.49 -2.45
C ASN A 245 -29.58 -3.64 -1.27
N SER A 246 -30.50 -3.48 -0.32
CA SER A 246 -30.22 -2.87 0.98
C SER A 246 -29.71 -3.94 1.95
N PHE A 247 -28.80 -3.56 2.85
CA PHE A 247 -28.35 -4.40 3.95
C PHE A 247 -27.87 -3.54 5.14
N TYR A 248 -27.87 -4.14 6.33
CA TYR A 248 -27.52 -3.49 7.59
C TYR A 248 -26.68 -4.45 8.41
N ASN A 249 -25.39 -4.14 8.55
CA ASN A 249 -24.42 -5.00 9.22
C ASN A 249 -23.86 -4.32 10.45
N MET A 250 -23.69 -5.08 11.51
CA MET A 250 -22.99 -4.66 12.72
C MET A 250 -22.10 -5.78 13.21
N ASP A 251 -20.84 -5.47 13.49
CA ASP A 251 -19.93 -6.38 14.16
C ASP A 251 -19.48 -5.79 15.49
N THR A 252 -19.53 -6.60 16.55
CA THR A 252 -19.04 -6.24 17.87
C THR A 252 -18.01 -7.26 18.31
N SER A 253 -16.82 -6.78 18.70
CA SER A 253 -15.69 -7.62 19.09
C SER A 253 -15.21 -7.27 20.50
N PHE A 254 -14.92 -8.32 21.29
CA PHE A 254 -14.32 -8.23 22.61
C PHE A 254 -13.06 -9.08 22.66
N GLY A 255 -11.94 -8.50 23.07
CA GLY A 255 -10.63 -9.15 23.12
C GLY A 255 -10.04 -9.26 24.52
N THR A 256 -9.25 -10.32 24.75
CA THR A 256 -8.49 -10.50 25.99
C THR A 256 -7.39 -9.47 26.19
N ASP A 257 -7.01 -8.74 25.15
CA ASP A 257 -6.12 -7.58 25.14
C ASP A 257 -6.84 -6.27 25.46
N ARG A 258 -8.03 -6.33 26.05
CA ARG A 258 -8.95 -5.22 26.36
C ARG A 258 -9.64 -4.61 25.14
N THR A 259 -9.53 -5.21 24.00
CA THR A 259 -10.23 -4.74 22.80
C THR A 259 -11.75 -4.71 23.02
N LYS A 260 -12.35 -3.58 22.69
CA LYS A 260 -13.78 -3.37 22.48
C LYS A 260 -13.89 -2.66 21.13
N ARG A 261 -14.44 -3.33 20.15
CA ARG A 261 -14.58 -2.79 18.80
C ARG A 261 -15.99 -2.98 18.29
N VAL A 262 -16.54 -1.93 17.69
CA VAL A 262 -17.84 -1.95 17.00
C VAL A 262 -17.66 -1.38 15.61
N THR A 263 -18.17 -2.06 14.60
CA THR A 263 -18.26 -1.55 13.24
C THR A 263 -19.69 -1.62 12.73
N LEU A 264 -20.06 -0.62 11.93
CA LEU A 264 -21.36 -0.53 11.24
C LEU A 264 -21.11 -0.41 9.74
N ASP A 265 -21.97 -1.05 8.94
CA ASP A 265 -21.96 -0.97 7.48
C ASP A 265 -23.39 -1.10 6.95
N VAL A 266 -23.93 -0.02 6.48
CA VAL A 266 -25.33 0.10 6.07
C VAL A 266 -25.38 0.57 4.63
N ASN A 267 -26.00 -0.21 3.75
CA ASN A 267 -26.32 0.18 2.37
C ASN A 267 -27.82 0.33 2.21
N GLN A 268 -28.26 1.51 1.81
CA GLN A 268 -29.67 1.81 1.56
C GLN A 268 -29.89 2.12 0.09
N VAL A 269 -30.69 1.31 -0.56
CA VAL A 269 -31.21 1.60 -1.91
C VAL A 269 -32.35 2.61 -1.77
N ILE A 270 -32.15 3.80 -2.34
CA ILE A 270 -33.15 4.88 -2.33
C ILE A 270 -34.06 4.74 -3.54
N SER A 271 -33.49 4.39 -4.69
CA SER A 271 -34.20 4.11 -5.94
C SER A 271 -33.38 3.13 -6.79
N PRO A 272 -33.92 2.61 -7.90
CA PRO A 272 -33.15 1.76 -8.81
C PRO A 272 -31.88 2.44 -9.36
N THR A 273 -31.82 3.76 -9.30
CA THR A 273 -30.70 4.57 -9.82
C THR A 273 -29.84 5.21 -8.75
N LEU A 274 -30.25 5.18 -7.47
CA LEU A 274 -29.56 5.86 -6.37
C LEU A 274 -29.48 4.97 -5.13
N ALA A 275 -28.27 4.82 -4.62
CA ALA A 275 -28.02 4.19 -3.32
C ALA A 275 -27.01 5.02 -2.51
N ILE A 276 -27.14 4.88 -1.18
CA ILE A 276 -26.22 5.47 -0.20
C ILE A 276 -25.70 4.34 0.70
N ARG A 277 -24.41 4.34 1.01
CA ARG A 277 -23.81 3.43 1.99
C ARG A 277 -23.07 4.27 3.03
N ALA A 278 -23.22 3.90 4.30
CA ALA A 278 -22.52 4.56 5.39
C ALA A 278 -22.03 3.53 6.39
N GLY A 279 -20.92 3.83 7.04
CA GLY A 279 -20.38 2.98 8.08
C GLY A 279 -19.64 3.76 9.15
N GLY A 280 -19.39 3.09 10.26
CA GLY A 280 -18.70 3.67 11.41
C GLY A 280 -17.85 2.66 12.13
N LEU A 281 -16.88 3.17 12.86
CA LEU A 281 -15.94 2.42 13.68
C LEU A 281 -15.78 3.09 15.03
N PHE A 282 -15.76 2.28 16.07
CA PHE A 282 -15.23 2.62 17.39
C PHE A 282 -14.38 1.48 17.92
N GLN A 283 -13.17 1.79 18.43
CA GLN A 283 -12.28 0.83 19.07
C GLN A 283 -11.57 1.45 20.27
N ASP A 284 -11.63 0.75 21.41
CA ASP A 284 -10.79 0.94 22.59
C ASP A 284 -10.02 -0.35 22.82
N ALA A 285 -8.68 -0.34 22.66
CA ALA A 285 -7.88 -1.54 22.68
C ALA A 285 -6.51 -1.33 23.32
N GLY A 286 -5.99 -2.41 23.89
CA GLY A 286 -4.57 -2.56 24.21
C GLY A 286 -3.86 -3.34 23.11
N VAL A 287 -2.58 -3.69 23.36
CA VAL A 287 -1.80 -4.59 22.52
C VAL A 287 -1.38 -5.81 23.35
N ALA A 288 -1.75 -7.01 22.89
CA ALA A 288 -1.45 -8.24 23.61
C ALA A 288 0.05 -8.43 23.84
N GLY A 289 0.45 -8.67 25.09
CA GLY A 289 1.84 -8.83 25.47
C GLY A 289 2.65 -7.53 25.54
N ARG A 290 2.01 -6.34 25.52
CA ARG A 290 2.67 -5.04 25.68
C ARG A 290 1.98 -4.23 26.77
N SER A 291 2.71 -3.88 27.85
CA SER A 291 2.15 -3.05 28.92
C SER A 291 2.01 -1.60 28.45
N TYR A 292 0.91 -0.93 28.84
CA TYR A 292 0.60 0.47 28.59
C TYR A 292 0.37 0.87 27.14
N VAL A 293 0.70 0.05 26.16
CA VAL A 293 0.46 0.32 24.75
C VAL A 293 -1.03 0.25 24.47
N THR A 294 -1.56 1.29 23.81
CA THR A 294 -2.98 1.40 23.43
C THR A 294 -3.12 1.65 21.94
N ASP A 295 -4.26 1.22 21.38
CA ASP A 295 -4.57 1.30 19.95
C ASP A 295 -6.07 1.63 19.80
N ASN A 296 -6.41 2.89 20.09
CA ASN A 296 -7.78 3.38 20.04
C ASN A 296 -8.05 3.98 18.66
N ARG A 297 -9.20 3.69 18.09
CA ARG A 297 -9.56 4.08 16.73
C ARG A 297 -11.02 4.46 16.62
N ASP A 298 -11.27 5.53 15.90
CA ASP A 298 -12.60 6.00 15.54
C ASP A 298 -12.64 6.28 14.04
N GLY A 299 -13.83 6.21 13.46
CA GLY A 299 -13.96 6.56 12.05
C GLY A 299 -15.36 6.43 11.52
N GLY A 300 -15.54 6.96 10.33
CA GLY A 300 -16.78 6.84 9.58
C GLY A 300 -16.54 6.98 8.09
N PHE A 301 -17.44 6.43 7.31
CA PHE A 301 -17.47 6.69 5.87
C PHE A 301 -18.92 6.89 5.39
N VAL A 302 -19.05 7.61 4.32
CA VAL A 302 -20.27 7.71 3.53
C VAL A 302 -19.93 7.56 2.06
N ALA A 303 -20.73 6.81 1.32
CA ALA A 303 -20.59 6.63 -0.12
C ALA A 303 -21.96 6.75 -0.79
N ALA A 304 -21.98 7.24 -2.02
CA ALA A 304 -23.19 7.32 -2.84
C ALA A 304 -22.87 6.82 -4.26
N THR A 305 -23.85 6.16 -4.87
CA THR A 305 -23.81 5.77 -6.28
C THR A 305 -25.10 6.22 -6.94
N TRP A 306 -24.95 7.00 -8.01
CA TRP A 306 -26.07 7.53 -8.78
C TRP A 306 -25.91 7.19 -10.27
N LYS A 307 -26.94 6.59 -10.87
CA LYS A 307 -27.03 6.25 -12.29
C LYS A 307 -28.20 7.00 -12.90
N PRO A 308 -28.03 8.31 -13.22
CA PRO A 308 -29.14 9.11 -13.77
C PRO A 308 -29.72 8.54 -15.07
N VAL A 309 -28.87 7.94 -15.88
CA VAL A 309 -29.20 7.15 -17.07
C VAL A 309 -28.24 5.98 -17.18
N ASP A 310 -28.57 4.96 -17.97
CA ASP A 310 -27.74 3.73 -18.09
C ASP A 310 -26.31 4.00 -18.52
N ALA A 311 -26.09 5.03 -19.33
CA ALA A 311 -24.77 5.43 -19.84
C ALA A 311 -23.94 6.22 -18.84
N VAL A 312 -24.48 6.67 -17.69
CA VAL A 312 -23.80 7.54 -16.74
C VAL A 312 -23.85 6.94 -15.35
N LYS A 313 -22.69 6.76 -14.76
CA LYS A 313 -22.54 6.38 -13.35
C LYS A 313 -21.67 7.39 -12.62
N ILE A 314 -22.19 7.97 -11.54
CA ILE A 314 -21.47 8.86 -10.65
C ILE A 314 -21.40 8.17 -9.30
N SER A 315 -20.20 8.04 -8.76
CA SER A 315 -19.96 7.51 -7.42
C SER A 315 -19.05 8.45 -6.65
N GLY A 316 -19.24 8.52 -5.35
CA GLY A 316 -18.39 9.31 -4.48
C GLY A 316 -18.36 8.73 -3.10
N ASN A 317 -17.27 8.97 -2.38
CA ASN A 317 -17.12 8.62 -0.98
C ASN A 317 -16.37 9.70 -0.20
N TYR A 318 -16.65 9.75 1.09
CA TYR A 318 -15.86 10.45 2.08
C TYR A 318 -15.55 9.49 3.22
N ILE A 319 -14.29 9.42 3.62
CA ILE A 319 -13.77 8.53 4.66
C ILE A 319 -13.02 9.39 5.68
N HIS A 320 -13.34 9.21 6.96
CA HIS A 320 -12.63 9.80 8.09
C HIS A 320 -12.15 8.70 9.03
N THR A 321 -10.88 8.77 9.45
CA THR A 321 -10.31 7.88 10.48
C THR A 321 -9.43 8.66 11.44
N GLU A 322 -9.53 8.34 12.72
CA GLU A 322 -8.62 8.82 13.76
C GLU A 322 -8.08 7.63 14.54
N LEU A 323 -6.79 7.66 14.86
CA LEU A 323 -6.13 6.71 15.73
C LEU A 323 -5.39 7.46 16.82
N THR A 324 -5.57 7.03 18.07
CA THR A 324 -4.88 7.58 19.23
C THR A 324 -4.32 6.46 20.08
N GLY A 325 -3.15 6.69 20.69
CA GLY A 325 -2.54 5.67 21.53
C GLY A 325 -1.27 6.13 22.22
N ILE A 326 -0.72 5.21 23.00
CA ILE A 326 0.65 5.30 23.52
C ILE A 326 1.55 4.54 22.56
N PRO A 327 2.54 5.19 21.93
CA PRO A 327 3.40 4.58 20.94
C PRO A 327 4.37 3.58 21.55
N ASP A 328 4.66 2.50 20.79
CA ASP A 328 5.63 1.49 21.17
C ASP A 328 6.72 1.38 20.10
N PHE A 329 7.94 1.83 20.42
CA PHE A 329 9.11 1.62 19.57
C PHE A 329 9.73 0.24 19.73
N GLY A 330 9.16 -0.62 20.58
CA GLY A 330 9.58 -2.00 20.77
C GLY A 330 10.60 -2.21 21.89
N VAL A 331 11.53 -3.13 21.65
CA VAL A 331 12.46 -3.62 22.66
C VAL A 331 13.92 -3.39 22.24
N PRO A 332 14.84 -3.17 23.19
CA PRO A 332 16.26 -3.00 22.85
C PRO A 332 16.87 -4.27 22.29
N TYR A 333 17.98 -4.11 21.57
CA TYR A 333 18.72 -5.19 20.92
C TYR A 333 20.07 -5.39 21.65
N TYR A 334 20.32 -6.63 22.10
CA TYR A 334 21.60 -7.02 22.67
C TYR A 334 22.62 -7.23 21.56
N ARG A 335 23.77 -6.57 21.67
CA ARG A 335 24.90 -6.72 20.77
C ARG A 335 26.20 -6.72 21.59
N PRO A 336 26.87 -7.89 21.73
CA PRO A 336 28.05 -8.03 22.58
C PRO A 336 29.21 -7.13 22.13
N SER A 337 29.39 -6.96 20.83
CA SER A 337 30.32 -6.01 20.22
C SER A 337 29.91 -5.70 18.79
N THR A 338 30.47 -4.63 18.22
CA THR A 338 30.22 -4.27 16.80
C THR A 338 30.76 -5.31 15.81
N ALA A 339 31.70 -6.12 16.22
CA ALA A 339 32.28 -7.22 15.46
C ALA A 339 31.55 -8.55 15.60
N SER A 340 30.56 -8.63 16.48
CA SER A 340 29.85 -9.87 16.77
C SER A 340 28.59 -10.01 15.93
N THR A 341 28.37 -11.23 15.39
CA THR A 341 27.06 -11.66 14.86
C THR A 341 26.19 -12.33 15.93
N ALA A 342 26.74 -12.62 17.10
CA ALA A 342 26.00 -13.10 18.27
C ALA A 342 25.27 -11.93 18.92
N GLY A 343 23.97 -12.06 19.10
CA GLY A 343 23.12 -11.02 19.65
C GLY A 343 21.68 -11.29 19.27
N GLY A 344 20.80 -10.44 19.68
CA GLY A 344 19.38 -10.59 19.44
C GLY A 344 18.54 -9.62 20.28
N PRO A 345 17.23 -9.63 20.09
CA PRO A 345 16.31 -8.89 20.95
C PRO A 345 16.48 -9.29 22.42
N PHE A 346 16.51 -8.33 23.33
CA PHE A 346 16.70 -8.61 24.76
C PHE A 346 15.67 -9.58 25.37
N PRO A 347 14.41 -9.63 24.92
CA PRO A 347 13.47 -10.65 25.39
C PRO A 347 13.93 -12.10 25.18
N ASP A 348 14.76 -12.37 24.17
CA ASP A 348 15.33 -13.71 23.95
C ASP A 348 16.42 -14.05 24.98
N PHE A 349 16.85 -13.07 25.78
CA PHE A 349 17.83 -13.19 26.87
C PHE A 349 17.21 -13.01 28.29
N GLY A 350 15.90 -13.25 28.41
CA GLY A 350 15.23 -13.30 29.73
C GLY A 350 14.56 -11.99 30.17
N VAL A 351 14.55 -10.95 29.33
CA VAL A 351 13.78 -9.74 29.61
C VAL A 351 12.29 -10.04 29.42
N ASN A 352 11.45 -9.48 30.29
CA ASN A 352 10.01 -9.65 30.22
C ASN A 352 9.49 -9.02 28.92
N ARG A 353 8.72 -9.77 28.11
CA ARG A 353 8.13 -9.30 26.87
C ARG A 353 7.17 -8.12 27.08
N ASN A 354 6.53 -8.03 28.23
CA ASN A 354 5.61 -6.95 28.55
C ASN A 354 6.29 -5.61 28.84
N ASN A 355 7.65 -5.61 28.98
CA ASN A 355 8.35 -4.37 29.25
C ASN A 355 8.08 -3.32 28.16
N PHE A 356 7.73 -2.13 28.64
CA PHE A 356 7.55 -0.94 27.83
C PHE A 356 8.69 0.03 28.16
N TYR A 357 9.28 0.64 27.15
CA TYR A 357 10.45 1.52 27.33
C TYR A 357 10.14 2.99 27.05
N GLY A 358 8.88 3.32 26.85
CA GLY A 358 8.39 4.69 26.75
C GLY A 358 7.97 5.27 28.10
N PHE A 359 7.42 6.47 28.06
CA PHE A 359 6.95 7.20 29.24
C PHE A 359 5.46 7.49 29.14
N VAL A 360 4.65 6.79 29.91
CA VAL A 360 3.18 6.83 29.88
C VAL A 360 2.59 8.22 30.05
N ASN A 361 3.24 9.08 30.84
CA ASN A 361 2.79 10.43 31.13
C ASN A 361 3.29 11.51 30.16
N ARG A 362 4.12 11.15 29.16
CA ARG A 362 4.62 12.05 28.12
C ARG A 362 4.28 11.56 26.71
N ASP A 363 4.54 10.27 26.44
CA ASP A 363 4.48 9.72 25.08
C ASP A 363 3.03 9.62 24.61
N PHE A 364 2.79 10.04 23.39
CA PHE A 364 1.49 9.94 22.74
C PHE A 364 1.66 9.75 21.23
N PHE A 365 0.64 9.19 20.62
CA PHE A 365 0.54 9.02 19.17
C PHE A 365 -0.88 9.34 18.70
N ARG A 366 -0.99 10.16 17.65
CA ARG A 366 -2.25 10.49 17.01
C ARG A 366 -2.07 10.54 15.50
N THR A 367 -2.94 9.90 14.76
CA THR A 367 -3.06 10.07 13.31
C THR A 367 -4.51 10.37 12.97
N GLY A 368 -4.70 11.14 11.91
CA GLY A 368 -6.01 11.39 11.31
C GLY A 368 -5.88 11.31 9.80
N GLN A 369 -6.93 10.82 9.15
CA GLN A 369 -7.00 10.76 7.69
C GLN A 369 -8.42 11.11 7.23
N ASP A 370 -8.50 12.04 6.28
CA ASP A 370 -9.70 12.45 5.57
C ASP A 370 -9.50 12.20 4.08
N ILE A 371 -10.43 11.52 3.42
CA ILE A 371 -10.35 11.20 1.99
C ILE A 371 -11.71 11.47 1.35
N GLY A 372 -11.78 12.40 0.42
CA GLY A 372 -12.93 12.63 -0.43
C GLY A 372 -12.62 12.19 -1.88
N THR A 373 -13.48 11.36 -2.47
CA THR A 373 -13.33 10.90 -3.87
C THR A 373 -14.65 11.03 -4.60
N ILE A 374 -14.59 11.54 -5.84
CA ILE A 374 -15.71 11.53 -6.79
C ILE A 374 -15.20 10.88 -8.08
N ASN A 375 -15.96 9.93 -8.61
CA ASN A 375 -15.70 9.26 -9.87
C ASN A 375 -16.94 9.33 -10.75
N ALA A 376 -16.79 9.85 -11.97
CA ALA A 376 -17.82 9.89 -13.00
C ALA A 376 -17.40 8.99 -14.17
N GLU A 377 -18.25 8.06 -14.54
CA GLU A 377 -18.08 7.17 -15.71
C GLU A 377 -19.19 7.44 -16.71
N VAL A 378 -18.82 7.68 -17.96
CA VAL A 378 -19.76 7.97 -19.05
C VAL A 378 -19.46 7.04 -20.22
N GLN A 379 -20.40 6.20 -20.56
CA GLN A 379 -20.36 5.37 -21.77
C GLN A 379 -20.83 6.20 -22.97
N ILE A 380 -19.87 6.71 -23.73
CA ILE A 380 -20.13 7.58 -24.88
C ILE A 380 -20.72 6.77 -26.05
N THR A 381 -20.13 5.57 -26.27
CA THR A 381 -20.63 4.57 -27.22
C THR A 381 -20.56 3.19 -26.54
N PRO A 382 -21.14 2.12 -27.11
CA PRO A 382 -20.98 0.76 -26.54
C PRO A 382 -19.52 0.35 -26.36
N ASP A 383 -18.60 0.94 -27.13
CA ASP A 383 -17.18 0.60 -27.13
C ASP A 383 -16.29 1.65 -26.48
N LEU A 384 -16.79 2.87 -26.20
CA LEU A 384 -16.00 3.97 -25.60
C LEU A 384 -16.60 4.40 -24.26
N THR A 385 -15.82 4.25 -23.21
CA THR A 385 -16.12 4.77 -21.87
C THR A 385 -15.08 5.81 -21.48
N ILE A 386 -15.52 6.95 -20.97
CA ILE A 386 -14.68 7.98 -20.39
C ILE A 386 -14.96 8.02 -18.88
N SER A 387 -13.92 8.02 -18.09
CA SER A 387 -14.00 8.20 -16.64
C SER A 387 -13.15 9.37 -16.17
N ASN A 388 -13.63 10.09 -15.17
CA ASN A 388 -12.84 11.09 -14.45
C ASN A 388 -12.99 10.87 -12.96
N LYS A 389 -11.87 10.80 -12.27
CA LYS A 389 -11.77 10.64 -10.83
C LYS A 389 -11.05 11.84 -10.23
N ILE A 390 -11.68 12.46 -9.25
CA ILE A 390 -11.11 13.55 -8.46
C ILE A 390 -11.01 13.07 -7.02
N ARG A 391 -9.85 13.29 -6.40
CA ARG A 391 -9.60 13.00 -4.98
C ARG A 391 -8.94 14.18 -4.32
N GLU A 392 -9.41 14.47 -3.11
CA GLU A 392 -8.72 15.28 -2.13
C GLU A 392 -8.55 14.47 -0.85
N SER A 393 -7.35 14.48 -0.29
CA SER A 393 -7.08 13.81 0.98
C SER A 393 -6.14 14.61 1.85
N ARG A 394 -6.34 14.48 3.16
CA ARG A 394 -5.48 15.05 4.20
C ARG A 394 -5.13 13.97 5.19
N SER A 395 -3.83 13.80 5.46
CA SER A 395 -3.35 12.94 6.54
C SER A 395 -2.57 13.77 7.57
N THR A 396 -2.73 13.42 8.84
CA THR A 396 -2.00 14.04 9.95
C THR A 396 -1.36 12.96 10.79
N GLN A 397 -0.11 13.20 11.24
CA GLN A 397 0.56 12.36 12.21
C GLN A 397 1.24 13.24 13.25
N LYS A 398 0.97 13.00 14.52
CA LYS A 398 1.55 13.73 15.63
C LYS A 398 1.95 12.77 16.74
N TYR A 399 3.22 12.82 17.16
CA TYR A 399 3.68 11.98 18.26
C TYR A 399 4.89 12.55 19.00
N ILE A 400 5.02 12.15 20.25
CA ILE A 400 6.26 12.05 21.01
C ILE A 400 6.36 10.61 21.47
N GLY A 401 7.50 9.97 21.28
CA GLY A 401 7.75 8.61 21.68
C GLY A 401 9.21 8.38 22.05
N THR A 402 9.50 7.27 22.67
CA THR A 402 10.81 6.98 23.23
C THR A 402 11.43 5.75 22.58
N LEU A 403 12.66 5.91 22.05
CA LEU A 403 13.43 4.81 21.47
C LEU A 403 14.29 4.16 22.54
N PRO A 404 14.27 2.81 22.66
CA PRO A 404 15.12 2.06 23.59
C PRO A 404 16.49 1.75 22.96
N GLU A 405 17.37 2.76 22.92
CA GLU A 405 18.63 2.69 22.19
C GLU A 405 19.86 2.47 23.08
N SER A 406 20.96 2.05 22.44
CA SER A 406 22.31 2.01 23.03
C SER A 406 22.40 1.27 24.37
N PRO A 407 21.99 -0.01 24.45
CA PRO A 407 22.13 -0.78 25.67
C PRO A 407 23.60 -0.89 26.08
N THR A 408 23.90 -0.60 27.36
CA THR A 408 25.25 -0.58 27.94
C THR A 408 25.30 -1.38 29.23
N LEU A 409 26.47 -1.96 29.53
CA LEU A 409 26.72 -2.68 30.75
C LEU A 409 28.05 -2.20 31.36
N ALA A 410 28.06 -1.84 32.63
CA ALA A 410 29.30 -1.50 33.34
C ALA A 410 30.20 -2.74 33.41
N ALA A 411 31.51 -2.52 33.32
CA ALA A 411 32.49 -3.61 33.40
C ALA A 411 32.34 -4.40 34.72
N GLY A 412 32.22 -5.72 34.59
CA GLY A 412 32.06 -6.64 35.75
C GLY A 412 30.65 -6.69 36.35
N ALA A 413 29.69 -5.91 35.84
CA ALA A 413 28.31 -5.98 36.33
C ALA A 413 27.58 -7.23 35.76
N PRO A 414 26.58 -7.77 36.48
CA PRO A 414 25.78 -8.87 36.00
C PRO A 414 24.93 -8.48 34.79
N PHE A 415 24.60 -9.42 33.94
CA PHE A 415 23.80 -9.20 32.69
C PHE A 415 22.47 -8.47 32.96
N THR A 416 21.85 -8.72 34.11
CA THR A 416 20.60 -8.07 34.51
C THR A 416 20.75 -6.57 34.85
N ALA A 417 21.99 -6.07 34.93
CA ALA A 417 22.28 -4.65 35.17
C ALA A 417 22.43 -3.81 33.89
N TYR A 418 22.11 -4.39 32.73
CA TYR A 418 22.07 -3.61 31.48
C TYR A 418 21.14 -2.40 31.63
N THR A 419 21.61 -1.26 31.15
CA THR A 419 20.85 -0.02 31.02
C THR A 419 20.85 0.43 29.57
N LEU A 420 19.92 1.30 29.23
CA LEU A 420 19.79 1.87 27.88
C LEU A 420 19.61 3.38 27.95
N SER A 421 19.69 4.02 26.78
CA SER A 421 19.29 5.40 26.57
C SER A 421 17.86 5.44 26.04
N ALA A 422 16.98 6.06 26.81
CA ALA A 422 15.63 6.39 26.40
C ALA A 422 15.68 7.69 25.58
N ASN A 423 15.64 7.56 24.26
CA ASN A 423 15.88 8.67 23.33
C ASN A 423 14.54 9.20 22.77
N PRO A 424 14.16 10.48 23.01
CA PRO A 424 12.89 10.98 22.50
C PRO A 424 12.93 11.20 20.98
N GLN A 425 11.87 10.78 20.34
CA GLN A 425 11.57 11.08 18.94
C GLN A 425 10.23 11.77 18.86
N SER A 426 10.10 12.73 17.95
CA SER A 426 8.85 13.44 17.78
C SER A 426 8.64 13.88 16.34
N ARG A 427 7.38 14.03 15.98
CA ARG A 427 6.98 14.55 14.66
C ARG A 427 5.58 15.13 14.74
N PHE A 428 5.35 16.16 13.96
CA PHE A 428 4.05 16.63 13.54
C PHE A 428 4.09 16.80 12.02
N GLN A 429 3.44 15.92 11.31
CA GLN A 429 3.36 15.92 9.85
C GLN A 429 1.92 16.11 9.41
N VAL A 430 1.73 16.97 8.43
CA VAL A 430 0.47 17.15 7.70
C VAL A 430 0.79 16.96 6.23
N THR A 431 0.02 16.12 5.56
CA THR A 431 0.15 15.87 4.12
C THR A 431 -1.22 16.05 3.46
N ASP A 432 -1.30 16.98 2.52
CA ASP A 432 -2.46 17.26 1.69
C ASP A 432 -2.18 16.75 0.26
N VAL A 433 -3.13 16.05 -0.35
CA VAL A 433 -3.02 15.50 -1.70
C VAL A 433 -4.26 15.84 -2.49
N PHE A 434 -4.05 16.40 -3.68
CA PHE A 434 -5.07 16.53 -4.71
C PHE A 434 -4.68 15.69 -5.92
N ALA A 435 -5.58 14.84 -6.41
CA ALA A 435 -5.38 14.01 -7.60
C ALA A 435 -6.56 14.13 -8.55
N ASN A 436 -6.28 14.25 -9.84
CA ASN A 436 -7.25 14.17 -10.93
C ASN A 436 -6.77 13.17 -11.97
N GLN A 437 -7.58 12.17 -12.27
CA GLN A 437 -7.29 11.13 -13.25
C GLN A 437 -8.43 11.07 -14.26
N THR A 438 -8.12 11.26 -15.56
CA THR A 438 -9.06 11.12 -16.67
C THR A 438 -8.60 9.97 -17.54
N GLU A 439 -9.49 9.00 -17.79
CA GLU A 439 -9.21 7.82 -18.60
C GLU A 439 -10.27 7.66 -19.68
N ALA A 440 -9.85 7.25 -20.88
CA ALA A 440 -10.71 6.81 -21.96
C ALA A 440 -10.39 5.35 -22.27
N THR A 441 -11.38 4.47 -22.11
CA THR A 441 -11.25 3.04 -22.45
C THR A 441 -12.04 2.76 -23.73
N TYR A 442 -11.33 2.28 -24.74
CA TYR A 442 -11.89 1.96 -26.04
C TYR A 442 -11.73 0.48 -26.38
N LYS A 443 -12.82 -0.15 -26.82
CA LYS A 443 -12.84 -1.54 -27.27
C LYS A 443 -12.93 -1.58 -28.77
N SER A 444 -12.08 -2.36 -29.42
CA SER A 444 -12.08 -2.53 -30.86
C SER A 444 -11.68 -3.94 -31.27
N VAL A 445 -11.87 -4.26 -32.57
CA VAL A 445 -11.37 -5.50 -33.16
C VAL A 445 -10.59 -5.11 -34.41
N ASP A 446 -9.34 -5.54 -34.50
CA ASP A 446 -8.48 -5.26 -35.64
C ASP A 446 -8.74 -6.20 -36.83
N GLY A 447 -8.05 -5.95 -37.96
CA GLY A 447 -8.17 -6.77 -39.18
C GLY A 447 -7.62 -8.21 -39.05
N LEU A 448 -6.85 -8.49 -37.99
CA LEU A 448 -6.30 -9.82 -37.67
C LEU A 448 -7.20 -10.59 -36.69
N GLY A 449 -8.23 -9.94 -36.12
CA GLY A 449 -9.19 -10.54 -35.20
C GLY A 449 -8.82 -10.41 -33.71
N PHE A 450 -7.81 -9.60 -33.36
CA PHE A 450 -7.55 -9.27 -31.97
C PHE A 450 -8.61 -8.32 -31.44
N LYS A 451 -9.12 -8.63 -30.26
CA LYS A 451 -9.99 -7.75 -29.47
C LYS A 451 -9.11 -6.89 -28.59
N HIS A 452 -9.08 -5.61 -28.89
CA HIS A 452 -8.33 -4.63 -28.11
C HIS A 452 -9.20 -4.03 -27.01
N THR A 453 -8.60 -3.83 -25.85
CA THR A 453 -9.11 -2.94 -24.82
C THR A 453 -8.01 -1.95 -24.50
N THR A 454 -8.11 -0.78 -25.13
CA THR A 454 -7.11 0.28 -25.02
C THR A 454 -7.57 1.30 -23.98
N THR A 455 -6.76 1.58 -22.97
CA THR A 455 -7.00 2.65 -22.01
C THR A 455 -5.93 3.71 -22.15
N ALA A 456 -6.34 4.92 -22.49
CA ALA A 456 -5.46 6.10 -22.50
C ALA A 456 -5.88 7.06 -21.39
N GLY A 457 -4.92 7.69 -20.73
CA GLY A 457 -5.24 8.59 -19.63
C GLY A 457 -4.21 9.68 -19.39
N VAL A 458 -4.69 10.69 -18.68
CA VAL A 458 -3.88 11.77 -18.12
C VAL A 458 -4.15 11.85 -16.61
N GLU A 459 -3.12 12.17 -15.86
CA GLU A 459 -3.19 12.25 -14.39
C GLU A 459 -2.41 13.48 -13.92
N TYR A 460 -2.97 14.19 -12.96
CA TYR A 460 -2.32 15.27 -12.23
C TYR A 460 -2.41 15.00 -10.75
N ASP A 461 -1.24 14.94 -10.11
CA ASP A 461 -1.11 14.81 -8.67
C ASP A 461 -0.36 16.01 -8.09
N ASN A 462 -0.93 16.60 -7.05
CA ASN A 462 -0.33 17.65 -6.26
C ASN A 462 -0.28 17.21 -4.80
N GLU A 463 0.93 17.05 -4.27
CA GLU A 463 1.16 16.56 -2.92
C GLU A 463 1.92 17.63 -2.14
N ARG A 464 1.45 17.97 -0.94
CA ARG A 464 2.06 18.99 -0.06
C ARG A 464 2.21 18.40 1.33
N SER A 465 3.45 18.37 1.84
CA SER A 465 3.74 17.88 3.18
C SER A 465 4.45 18.97 3.99
N SER A 466 4.06 19.09 5.26
CA SER A 466 4.70 19.96 6.26
C SER A 466 5.11 19.10 7.45
N ILE A 467 6.40 19.06 7.75
CA ILE A 467 6.99 18.21 8.79
C ILE A 467 7.67 19.10 9.84
N ASP A 468 7.14 19.09 11.05
CA ASP A 468 7.70 19.78 12.23
C ASP A 468 8.07 18.76 13.31
N SER A 469 8.81 19.18 14.30
CA SER A 469 9.20 18.39 15.47
C SER A 469 8.96 19.16 16.76
N PHE A 470 8.87 18.44 17.87
CA PHE A 470 8.80 19.07 19.17
C PHE A 470 10.18 19.48 19.66
N THR A 471 10.27 20.65 20.27
CA THR A 471 11.42 21.18 20.99
C THR A 471 11.15 21.22 22.48
N GLY A 472 12.17 21.40 23.29
CA GLY A 472 12.04 21.44 24.75
C GLY A 472 12.02 20.06 25.40
N LEU A 473 12.14 18.97 24.65
CA LEU A 473 12.12 17.60 25.17
C LEU A 473 13.23 17.35 26.23
N ALA A 474 14.37 18.04 26.10
CA ALA A 474 15.46 17.99 27.10
C ALA A 474 15.11 18.69 28.40
N SER A 475 14.38 19.80 28.34
CA SER A 475 14.01 20.61 29.50
C SER A 475 12.74 20.13 30.20
N GLU A 476 12.01 19.19 29.61
CA GLU A 476 10.77 18.63 30.19
C GLU A 476 10.99 17.87 31.47
N ILE A 477 12.20 17.38 31.69
CA ILE A 477 12.47 16.48 32.81
C ILE A 477 13.07 17.29 33.98
N THR A 478 12.31 17.38 35.05
CA THR A 478 12.74 18.04 36.26
C THR A 478 13.41 17.05 37.18
N THR A 479 14.71 17.21 37.32
CA THR A 479 15.55 16.94 38.50
C THR A 479 15.93 15.52 38.93
N GLY A 480 17.15 15.40 39.23
CA GLY A 480 17.89 15.04 40.40
C GLY A 480 18.62 13.73 40.42
N THR A 481 18.34 12.75 39.56
CA THR A 481 19.02 11.45 39.61
C THR A 481 19.37 10.88 38.25
N SER A 482 19.03 11.55 37.14
CA SER A 482 19.22 11.04 35.79
C SER A 482 20.10 11.95 34.97
N SER A 483 21.12 11.40 34.33
CA SER A 483 22.01 12.15 33.45
C SER A 483 21.31 12.42 32.15
N PHE A 484 20.86 13.67 31.93
CA PHE A 484 20.35 14.13 30.64
C PHE A 484 21.49 14.56 29.73
N THR A 485 21.43 14.16 28.47
CA THR A 485 22.23 14.78 27.43
C THR A 485 21.48 15.98 26.86
N GLY A 486 22.17 16.91 26.22
CA GLY A 486 21.55 18.10 25.60
C GLY A 486 20.52 17.78 24.49
N SER A 487 20.32 16.51 24.13
CA SER A 487 19.32 16.01 23.19
C SER A 487 18.01 15.55 23.85
N GLY A 488 17.92 15.57 25.20
CA GLY A 488 16.75 15.05 25.91
C GLY A 488 16.72 13.55 26.14
N SER A 489 17.79 12.84 25.80
CA SER A 489 17.92 11.41 26.05
C SER A 489 18.17 11.17 27.55
N LEU A 490 17.43 10.21 28.12
CA LEU A 490 17.60 9.73 29.47
C LEU A 490 18.46 8.48 29.46
N SER A 491 19.70 8.56 30.00
CA SER A 491 20.59 7.40 30.16
C SER A 491 20.34 6.67 31.47
N GLY A 492 20.76 5.41 31.54
CA GLY A 492 20.66 4.61 32.74
C GLY A 492 19.28 3.98 33.01
N VAL A 493 18.38 3.98 32.01
CA VAL A 493 17.10 3.26 32.12
C VAL A 493 17.36 1.77 32.15
N SER A 494 16.85 1.05 33.17
CA SER A 494 17.04 -0.41 33.27
C SER A 494 16.37 -1.14 32.08
N VAL A 495 17.12 -2.04 31.46
CA VAL A 495 16.58 -2.93 30.41
C VAL A 495 15.64 -3.98 31.01
N PHE A 496 15.95 -4.50 32.20
CA PHE A 496 15.17 -5.57 32.84
C PHE A 496 13.98 -5.05 33.64
N ASN A 497 14.08 -3.83 34.19
CA ASN A 497 13.03 -3.21 35.02
C ASN A 497 12.90 -1.71 34.67
N PRO A 498 12.31 -1.38 33.48
CA PRO A 498 12.16 0.02 33.07
C PRO A 498 11.19 0.78 33.98
N GLN A 499 11.54 2.05 34.28
CA GLN A 499 10.74 2.95 35.13
C GLN A 499 9.96 3.92 34.26
N TYR A 500 8.73 3.59 33.86
CA TYR A 500 7.95 4.35 32.87
C TYR A 500 6.87 5.27 33.43
N THR A 501 6.67 5.27 34.77
CA THR A 501 5.62 6.07 35.42
C THR A 501 6.15 7.12 36.38
N ASN A 502 7.43 7.05 36.77
CA ASN A 502 7.99 7.87 37.87
C ASN A 502 8.84 9.04 37.38
N ILE A 503 8.88 9.34 36.10
CA ILE A 503 9.62 10.48 35.58
C ILE A 503 8.70 11.70 35.59
N PRO A 504 9.05 12.76 36.32
CA PRO A 504 8.28 13.98 36.31
C PRO A 504 8.58 14.80 35.05
N PHE A 505 7.57 15.00 34.21
CA PHE A 505 7.64 15.86 33.03
C PHE A 505 6.92 17.18 33.28
N THR A 506 7.54 18.28 32.82
CA THR A 506 6.96 19.63 32.94
C THR A 506 5.94 19.98 31.89
N ASN A 507 5.76 19.11 30.85
CA ASN A 507 4.94 19.37 29.68
C ASN A 507 5.31 20.65 28.92
N SER A 508 6.62 20.96 28.91
CA SER A 508 7.15 22.16 28.24
C SER A 508 7.44 21.98 26.75
N ALA A 509 7.30 20.76 26.21
CA ALA A 509 7.51 20.48 24.81
C ALA A 509 6.52 21.24 23.93
N SER A 510 7.03 21.92 22.93
CA SER A 510 6.24 22.66 21.94
C SER A 510 6.77 22.43 20.54
N LEU A 511 5.94 22.62 19.53
CA LEU A 511 6.39 22.55 18.14
C LEU A 511 7.47 23.60 17.86
N SER A 512 8.45 23.24 17.03
CA SER A 512 9.57 24.15 16.70
C SER A 512 9.09 25.40 15.97
N GLY A 513 7.97 25.35 15.27
CA GLY A 513 7.46 26.39 14.40
C GLY A 513 8.31 26.61 13.13
N ARG A 514 9.21 25.67 12.82
CA ARG A 514 10.12 25.71 11.68
C ARG A 514 10.01 24.44 10.84
N PRO A 515 8.85 24.16 10.27
CA PRO A 515 8.63 22.93 9.50
C PRO A 515 9.50 22.90 8.23
N THR A 516 9.89 21.68 7.86
CA THR A 516 10.30 21.41 6.49
C THR A 516 9.05 21.19 5.65
N LYS A 517 8.94 21.94 4.55
CA LYS A 517 7.84 21.81 3.59
C LYS A 517 8.33 21.10 2.34
N ILE A 518 7.56 20.14 1.86
CA ILE A 518 7.81 19.39 0.65
C ILE A 518 6.58 19.51 -0.24
N GLY A 519 6.80 19.91 -1.49
CA GLY A 519 5.76 19.95 -2.51
C GLY A 519 6.16 19.11 -3.70
N ILE A 520 5.26 18.24 -4.14
CA ILE A 520 5.43 17.41 -5.34
C ILE A 520 4.29 17.73 -6.29
N ASP A 521 4.64 18.00 -7.55
CA ASP A 521 3.71 18.14 -8.66
C ASP A 521 4.07 17.06 -9.69
N THR A 522 3.11 16.23 -10.10
CA THR A 522 3.29 15.22 -11.14
C THR A 522 2.22 15.35 -12.20
N VAL A 523 2.64 15.48 -13.47
CA VAL A 523 1.76 15.39 -14.63
C VAL A 523 2.13 14.14 -15.39
N SER A 524 1.14 13.30 -15.70
CA SER A 524 1.40 12.02 -16.35
C SER A 524 0.49 11.80 -17.55
N GLY A 525 1.03 11.12 -18.56
CA GLY A 525 0.26 10.60 -19.68
C GLY A 525 0.59 9.13 -19.93
N TYR A 526 -0.40 8.32 -20.25
CA TYR A 526 -0.21 6.89 -20.49
C TYR A 526 -1.19 6.31 -21.50
N VAL A 527 -0.74 5.21 -22.11
CA VAL A 527 -1.57 4.35 -22.95
C VAL A 527 -1.25 2.89 -22.60
N MET A 528 -2.29 2.10 -22.37
CA MET A 528 -2.25 0.67 -22.10
C MET A 528 -3.16 -0.04 -23.07
N ASP A 529 -2.73 -1.19 -23.58
CA ASP A 529 -3.56 -2.03 -24.46
C ASP A 529 -3.50 -3.49 -24.02
N SER A 530 -4.64 -4.15 -24.10
CA SER A 530 -4.78 -5.59 -24.02
C SER A 530 -5.40 -6.10 -25.31
N ALA A 531 -4.59 -6.78 -26.13
CA ALA A 531 -4.99 -7.38 -27.38
C ALA A 531 -5.21 -8.88 -27.20
N ASN A 532 -6.47 -9.32 -27.22
CA ASN A 532 -6.89 -10.68 -26.95
C ASN A 532 -7.34 -11.37 -28.24
N TYR A 533 -6.63 -12.43 -28.67
CA TYR A 533 -6.98 -13.26 -29.82
C TYR A 533 -7.63 -14.57 -29.37
N ASN A 534 -8.96 -14.64 -29.52
CA ASN A 534 -9.79 -15.83 -29.24
C ASN A 534 -9.59 -16.44 -27.82
N ASP A 535 -9.21 -15.64 -26.84
CA ASP A 535 -8.85 -16.09 -25.49
C ASP A 535 -7.73 -17.15 -25.46
N PHE A 536 -6.90 -17.21 -26.51
CA PHE A 536 -5.76 -18.10 -26.64
C PHE A 536 -4.42 -17.36 -26.53
N VAL A 537 -4.28 -16.22 -27.23
CA VAL A 537 -3.11 -15.35 -27.13
C VAL A 537 -3.55 -13.97 -26.66
N ILE A 538 -2.97 -13.48 -25.59
CA ILE A 538 -3.24 -12.16 -25.05
C ILE A 538 -1.92 -11.41 -24.94
N LEU A 539 -1.84 -10.27 -25.63
CA LEU A 539 -0.72 -9.36 -25.59
C LEU A 539 -1.12 -8.16 -24.71
N ASN A 540 -0.30 -7.81 -23.76
CA ASN A 540 -0.49 -6.63 -22.93
C ASN A 540 0.72 -5.72 -23.11
N GLY A 541 0.47 -4.44 -23.34
CA GLY A 541 1.52 -3.46 -23.48
C GLY A 541 1.10 -2.11 -22.93
N GLY A 542 2.05 -1.35 -22.40
CA GLY A 542 1.75 -0.02 -21.93
C GLY A 542 2.98 0.84 -21.79
N VAL A 543 2.77 2.12 -21.99
CA VAL A 543 3.78 3.17 -21.78
C VAL A 543 3.17 4.28 -20.92
N ARG A 544 4.00 4.85 -20.06
CA ARG A 544 3.67 6.01 -19.23
C ARG A 544 4.86 6.93 -19.15
N TYR A 545 4.59 8.22 -19.19
CA TYR A 545 5.54 9.27 -18.92
C TYR A 545 5.06 10.13 -17.77
N ASP A 546 5.91 10.30 -16.76
CA ASP A 546 5.68 11.16 -15.63
C ASP A 546 6.63 12.37 -15.71
N ASP A 547 6.09 13.58 -15.70
CA ASP A 547 6.81 14.83 -15.47
C ASP A 547 6.65 15.19 -13.99
N TYR A 548 7.74 15.07 -13.24
CA TYR A 548 7.76 15.14 -11.79
C TYR A 548 8.62 16.29 -11.31
N THR A 549 8.03 17.20 -10.55
CA THR A 549 8.72 18.33 -9.90
C THR A 549 8.63 18.19 -8.40
N ILE A 550 9.75 18.24 -7.70
CA ILE A 550 9.79 18.31 -6.22
C ILE A 550 10.43 19.61 -5.77
N LYS A 551 9.82 20.25 -4.77
CA LYS A 551 10.30 21.45 -4.08
C LYS A 551 10.39 21.17 -2.59
N THR A 552 11.52 21.53 -1.98
CA THR A 552 11.70 21.43 -0.53
C THR A 552 12.13 22.78 0.01
N SER A 553 11.57 23.21 1.13
CA SER A 553 11.98 24.43 1.84
C SER A 553 11.96 24.18 3.35
N GLY A 554 12.84 24.85 4.07
CA GLY A 554 12.92 24.72 5.53
C GLY A 554 14.24 25.22 6.11
N TYR A 555 14.51 24.82 7.32
CA TYR A 555 15.67 25.29 8.08
C TYR A 555 16.68 24.15 8.28
N GLY A 556 17.95 24.48 8.28
CA GLY A 556 19.04 23.56 8.54
C GLY A 556 20.25 24.25 9.15
N THR A 557 21.34 23.49 9.28
CA THR A 557 22.63 24.01 9.75
C THR A 557 23.60 24.13 8.59
N VAL A 558 24.21 25.29 8.41
CA VAL A 558 25.23 25.54 7.39
C VAL A 558 26.51 26.04 8.06
N ASN A 559 27.63 25.35 7.85
CA ASN A 559 28.93 25.72 8.45
C ASN A 559 28.86 26.00 9.97
N GLY A 560 28.09 25.19 10.70
CA GLY A 560 27.90 25.35 12.15
C GLY A 560 26.86 26.41 12.56
N VAL A 561 26.32 27.19 11.62
CA VAL A 561 25.25 28.16 11.88
C VAL A 561 23.91 27.43 11.76
N ALA A 562 23.20 27.31 12.87
CA ALA A 562 21.88 26.68 12.92
C ALA A 562 20.78 27.62 12.41
N ASN A 563 19.66 27.05 11.99
CA ASN A 563 18.46 27.78 11.55
C ASN A 563 18.64 28.64 10.30
N VAL A 564 19.48 28.21 9.39
CA VAL A 564 19.59 28.83 8.05
C VAL A 564 18.42 28.31 7.20
N PHE A 565 17.64 29.25 6.65
CA PHE A 565 16.57 28.90 5.70
C PHE A 565 17.14 28.57 4.33
N GLY A 566 16.59 27.53 3.70
CA GLY A 566 16.96 27.13 2.35
C GLY A 566 15.80 26.55 1.55
N GLN A 567 16.00 26.46 0.23
CA GLN A 567 15.07 25.90 -0.72
C GLN A 567 15.81 25.09 -1.78
N GLN A 568 15.20 24.00 -2.21
CA GLN A 568 15.71 23.14 -3.31
C GLN A 568 14.55 22.77 -4.23
N GLN A 569 14.85 22.62 -5.52
CA GLN A 569 13.90 22.10 -6.51
C GLN A 569 14.61 21.15 -7.45
N GLN A 570 13.90 20.10 -7.86
CA GLN A 570 14.33 19.13 -8.87
C GLN A 570 13.18 18.72 -9.76
N ASP A 571 13.50 18.52 -11.05
CA ASP A 571 12.57 18.10 -12.07
C ASP A 571 13.09 16.80 -12.72
N TYR A 572 12.20 15.81 -12.94
CA TYR A 572 12.53 14.53 -13.54
C TYR A 572 11.48 14.11 -14.57
N GLY A 573 11.93 13.77 -15.80
CA GLY A 573 11.11 13.06 -16.78
C GLY A 573 11.34 11.55 -16.65
N MET A 574 10.28 10.77 -16.44
CA MET A 574 10.38 9.35 -16.14
C MET A 574 9.53 8.51 -17.10
N PRO A 575 10.09 8.05 -18.24
CA PRO A 575 9.42 7.08 -19.08
C PRO A 575 9.47 5.68 -18.44
N ASN A 576 8.32 4.99 -18.42
CA ASN A 576 8.19 3.62 -17.96
C ASN A 576 7.31 2.81 -18.92
N PHE A 577 7.56 1.52 -19.02
CA PHE A 577 6.79 0.63 -19.89
C PHE A 577 6.65 -0.77 -19.31
N ASN A 578 5.66 -1.49 -19.83
CA ASN A 578 5.45 -2.90 -19.57
C ASN A 578 5.07 -3.62 -20.85
N LEU A 579 5.41 -4.89 -20.91
CA LEU A 579 5.06 -5.81 -21.96
C LEU A 579 4.75 -7.17 -21.37
N GLY A 580 3.67 -7.80 -21.79
CA GLY A 580 3.26 -9.12 -21.34
C GLY A 580 2.67 -9.96 -22.46
N LEU A 581 3.00 -11.23 -22.46
CA LEU A 581 2.40 -12.25 -23.32
C LEU A 581 1.76 -13.30 -22.43
N THR A 582 0.49 -13.57 -22.63
CA THR A 582 -0.23 -14.69 -22.00
C THR A 582 -0.71 -15.66 -23.08
N LEU A 583 -0.40 -16.93 -22.90
CA LEU A 583 -0.89 -18.03 -23.71
C LEU A 583 -1.84 -18.89 -22.87
N LYS A 584 -2.99 -19.21 -23.42
CA LYS A 584 -4.00 -20.07 -22.77
C LYS A 584 -4.15 -21.39 -23.51
N PRO A 585 -3.33 -22.39 -23.20
CA PRO A 585 -3.43 -23.70 -23.82
C PRO A 585 -4.74 -24.39 -23.50
N LEU A 586 -5.37 -24.03 -22.36
CA LEU A 586 -6.68 -24.51 -21.93
C LEU A 586 -7.51 -23.33 -21.40
N PRO A 587 -8.85 -23.40 -21.44
CA PRO A 587 -9.72 -22.32 -20.99
C PRO A 587 -9.58 -21.97 -19.50
N ASN A 588 -9.07 -22.90 -18.69
CA ASN A 588 -8.87 -22.76 -17.23
C ASN A 588 -7.39 -22.63 -16.86
N GLY A 589 -6.48 -22.47 -17.82
CA GLY A 589 -5.05 -22.39 -17.56
C GLY A 589 -4.33 -21.39 -18.47
N SER A 590 -3.36 -20.69 -17.94
CA SER A 590 -2.51 -19.75 -18.69
C SER A 590 -1.04 -19.90 -18.30
N VAL A 591 -0.18 -19.58 -19.25
CA VAL A 591 1.26 -19.39 -19.07
C VAL A 591 1.59 -18.01 -19.58
N TYR A 592 2.43 -17.26 -18.86
CA TYR A 592 2.76 -15.89 -19.24
C TYR A 592 4.24 -15.57 -19.07
N ALA A 593 4.68 -14.57 -19.81
CA ALA A 593 5.95 -13.90 -19.62
C ALA A 593 5.71 -12.38 -19.60
N ALA A 594 6.41 -11.67 -18.73
CA ALA A 594 6.27 -10.23 -18.58
C ALA A 594 7.61 -9.54 -18.35
N TYR A 595 7.72 -8.33 -18.87
CA TYR A 595 8.78 -7.38 -18.59
C TYR A 595 8.16 -6.04 -18.16
N ALA A 596 8.70 -5.44 -17.12
CA ALA A 596 8.21 -4.15 -16.64
C ALA A 596 9.34 -3.30 -16.07
N THR A 597 9.18 -1.98 -16.18
CA THR A 597 10.08 -0.99 -15.59
C THR A 597 9.38 -0.12 -14.57
N SER A 598 10.17 0.46 -13.66
CA SER A 598 9.71 1.52 -12.78
C SER A 598 10.82 2.51 -12.46
N SER A 599 10.43 3.73 -12.11
CA SER A 599 11.32 4.81 -11.70
C SER A 599 10.91 5.35 -10.34
N ASN A 600 11.89 5.52 -9.43
CA ASN A 600 11.66 6.08 -8.11
C ASN A 600 12.50 7.37 -7.95
N PRO A 601 11.88 8.57 -8.05
CA PRO A 601 12.59 9.83 -7.94
C PRO A 601 13.00 10.12 -6.51
N VAL A 602 13.93 11.05 -6.33
CA VAL A 602 14.34 11.55 -5.02
C VAL A 602 13.18 12.28 -4.37
N GLY A 603 13.01 12.10 -3.06
CA GLY A 603 12.00 12.79 -2.26
C GLY A 603 10.59 12.24 -2.37
N ALA A 604 10.37 11.18 -3.15
CA ALA A 604 9.06 10.54 -3.27
C ALA A 604 8.54 9.97 -1.93
N GLU A 605 9.39 9.87 -0.94
CA GLU A 605 9.11 9.16 0.30
C GLU A 605 8.65 10.07 1.44
N PHE A 606 8.24 11.31 1.22
CA PHE A 606 7.71 12.30 2.19
C PHE A 606 8.33 12.30 3.62
N ASP A 607 9.28 11.41 3.89
CA ASP A 607 10.06 11.40 5.12
C ASP A 607 11.16 12.42 5.13
N GLY A 608 11.32 12.99 4.12
CA GLY A 608 12.13 13.87 3.34
C GLY A 608 13.00 14.88 4.05
N THR A 609 13.06 14.88 5.36
CA THR A 609 14.03 15.69 6.09
C THR A 609 15.41 15.04 6.16
N SER A 610 15.50 13.75 5.94
CA SER A 610 16.76 13.01 5.94
C SER A 610 17.12 12.51 4.54
N ILE A 611 18.24 13.00 4.05
CA ILE A 611 18.85 12.56 2.80
C ILE A 611 19.12 11.04 2.82
N GLN A 612 19.38 10.47 4.00
CA GLN A 612 19.59 9.03 4.18
C GLN A 612 18.40 8.17 3.74
N TYR A 613 17.19 8.73 3.83
CA TYR A 613 15.96 8.03 3.49
C TYR A 613 15.37 8.48 2.14
N GLY A 614 16.17 9.15 1.29
CA GLY A 614 15.73 9.53 -0.03
C GLY A 614 15.13 10.92 -0.15
N GLY A 615 15.15 11.71 0.91
CA GLY A 615 14.66 13.09 0.91
C GLY A 615 15.61 14.07 0.20
N ILE A 616 15.11 15.27 -0.03
CA ILE A 616 15.93 16.43 -0.41
C ILE A 616 16.00 17.37 0.79
N ALA A 617 17.22 17.56 1.34
CA ALA A 617 17.38 18.53 2.42
C ALA A 617 17.13 19.94 1.89
N PRO A 618 16.41 20.80 2.61
CA PRO A 618 16.18 22.18 2.17
C PRO A 618 17.48 23.01 2.11
N VAL A 619 18.46 22.60 2.90
CA VAL A 619 19.77 23.27 3.00
C VAL A 619 20.88 22.26 2.73
N LEU A 620 21.73 22.56 1.75
CA LEU A 620 22.91 21.77 1.41
C LEU A 620 24.09 22.27 2.24
N ASN A 621 24.51 21.53 3.25
CA ASN A 621 25.65 21.88 4.09
C ASN A 621 26.98 21.55 3.37
N GLY A 622 27.38 22.44 2.45
CA GLY A 622 28.68 22.37 1.76
C GLY A 622 28.83 21.22 0.75
N ASN A 623 27.80 20.43 0.48
CA ASN A 623 27.84 19.35 -0.50
C ASN A 623 26.78 19.55 -1.59
N PRO A 624 27.12 20.22 -2.72
CA PRO A 624 26.18 20.50 -3.80
C PRO A 624 25.76 19.25 -4.61
N ASN A 625 26.42 18.10 -4.39
CA ASN A 625 26.23 16.88 -5.19
C ASN A 625 25.19 15.91 -4.61
N GLN A 626 24.28 16.38 -3.76
CA GLN A 626 23.28 15.50 -3.13
C GLN A 626 21.95 15.39 -3.89
N ILE A 627 21.94 15.84 -5.13
CA ILE A 627 20.79 15.73 -6.01
C ILE A 627 21.05 14.62 -7.01
N PHE A 628 20.37 13.51 -6.85
CA PHE A 628 20.58 12.31 -7.65
C PHE A 628 19.43 12.10 -8.62
N GLY A 629 19.72 11.48 -9.78
CA GLY A 629 18.70 11.01 -10.70
C GLY A 629 17.80 9.92 -10.06
N PRO A 630 16.65 9.62 -10.68
CA PRO A 630 15.76 8.57 -10.21
C PRO A 630 16.45 7.21 -10.14
N GLU A 631 16.11 6.42 -9.14
CA GLU A 631 16.40 4.99 -9.15
C GLU A 631 15.60 4.33 -10.28
N LYS A 632 16.24 3.39 -10.99
CA LYS A 632 15.61 2.68 -12.11
C LYS A 632 15.48 1.21 -11.77
N ASN A 633 14.31 0.66 -12.04
CA ASN A 633 14.01 -0.73 -11.75
C ASN A 633 13.53 -1.44 -13.01
N LYS A 634 13.88 -2.71 -13.14
CA LYS A 634 13.40 -3.59 -14.20
C LYS A 634 13.11 -4.95 -13.63
N ALA A 635 12.09 -5.61 -14.15
CA ALA A 635 11.79 -6.99 -13.78
C ALA A 635 11.40 -7.83 -14.97
N ILE A 636 11.75 -9.11 -14.87
CA ILE A 636 11.28 -10.19 -15.74
C ILE A 636 10.53 -11.17 -14.84
N GLU A 637 9.37 -11.59 -15.31
CA GLU A 637 8.57 -12.61 -14.65
C GLU A 637 8.03 -13.61 -15.69
N VAL A 638 8.11 -14.90 -15.37
CA VAL A 638 7.51 -15.99 -16.12
C VAL A 638 6.66 -16.80 -15.17
N GLY A 639 5.41 -17.05 -15.51
CA GLY A 639 4.52 -17.72 -14.58
C GLY A 639 3.39 -18.48 -15.27
N THR A 640 2.61 -19.14 -14.44
CA THR A 640 1.44 -19.90 -14.86
C THR A 640 0.33 -19.76 -13.84
N LYS A 641 -0.92 -19.82 -14.32
CA LYS A 641 -2.13 -19.72 -13.48
C LYS A 641 -3.12 -20.78 -13.93
N TRP A 642 -3.76 -21.40 -12.98
CA TRP A 642 -4.72 -22.48 -13.22
C TRP A 642 -5.93 -22.35 -12.33
N GLU A 643 -7.12 -22.45 -12.94
CA GLU A 643 -8.38 -22.59 -12.23
C GLU A 643 -8.76 -24.06 -12.18
N LEU A 644 -8.77 -24.63 -10.99
CA LEU A 644 -9.05 -26.02 -10.71
C LEU A 644 -10.42 -26.17 -10.04
N PHE A 645 -10.93 -27.42 -9.95
CA PHE A 645 -12.20 -27.74 -9.28
C PHE A 645 -13.36 -26.85 -9.77
N ASP A 646 -13.73 -27.03 -11.04
CA ASP A 646 -14.79 -26.26 -11.70
C ASP A 646 -14.58 -24.74 -11.64
N ARG A 647 -13.30 -24.31 -11.67
CA ARG A 647 -12.82 -22.93 -11.57
C ARG A 647 -12.96 -22.27 -10.20
N HIS A 648 -13.26 -23.01 -9.16
CA HIS A 648 -13.41 -22.50 -7.80
C HIS A 648 -12.07 -22.29 -7.06
N LEU A 649 -10.95 -22.84 -7.57
CA LEU A 649 -9.63 -22.67 -6.97
C LEU A 649 -8.64 -22.09 -7.98
N LEU A 650 -8.12 -20.91 -7.73
CA LEU A 650 -7.02 -20.33 -8.48
C LEU A 650 -5.70 -20.75 -7.84
N VAL A 651 -4.80 -21.34 -8.65
CA VAL A 651 -3.42 -21.66 -8.27
C VAL A 651 -2.48 -20.90 -9.20
N THR A 652 -1.46 -20.26 -8.63
CA THR A 652 -0.48 -19.46 -9.37
C THR A 652 0.94 -19.85 -9.01
N ALA A 653 1.83 -19.81 -10.00
CA ALA A 653 3.27 -19.99 -9.80
C ALA A 653 4.03 -19.03 -10.73
N ALA A 654 5.05 -18.38 -10.20
CA ALA A 654 5.88 -17.45 -10.97
C ALA A 654 7.36 -17.54 -10.56
N LEU A 655 8.23 -17.43 -11.54
CA LEU A 655 9.66 -17.16 -11.39
C LEU A 655 9.87 -15.69 -11.69
N PHE A 656 10.55 -14.97 -10.81
CA PHE A 656 10.78 -13.55 -10.97
C PHE A 656 12.23 -13.13 -10.70
N GLN A 657 12.64 -12.08 -11.37
CA GLN A 657 13.86 -11.34 -11.06
C GLN A 657 13.59 -9.85 -11.19
N THR A 658 13.92 -9.09 -10.15
CA THR A 658 13.83 -7.62 -10.13
C THR A 658 15.22 -7.06 -9.82
N GLU A 659 15.64 -6.09 -10.59
CA GLU A 659 16.90 -5.36 -10.42
C GLU A 659 16.59 -3.88 -10.17
N LYS A 660 17.32 -3.29 -9.22
CA LYS A 660 17.32 -1.86 -8.95
C LYS A 660 18.70 -1.31 -9.27
N GLU A 661 18.74 -0.26 -10.06
CA GLU A 661 19.94 0.47 -10.47
C GLU A 661 19.88 1.92 -10.01
N ASN A 662 21.03 2.58 -9.94
CA ASN A 662 21.17 3.94 -9.46
C ASN A 662 20.62 4.14 -8.03
N ALA A 663 20.69 3.07 -7.22
CA ALA A 663 20.27 3.12 -5.84
C ALA A 663 21.22 3.98 -4.99
N ARG A 664 20.67 4.52 -3.92
CA ARG A 664 21.38 5.41 -3.01
C ARG A 664 21.94 4.62 -1.83
N GLU A 665 23.19 4.93 -1.47
CA GLU A 665 23.88 4.40 -0.31
C GLU A 665 24.30 5.56 0.59
N SER A 666 24.32 5.35 1.90
CA SER A 666 24.77 6.33 2.86
C SER A 666 25.91 5.78 3.73
N MET A 667 26.88 6.62 4.03
CA MET A 667 27.92 6.34 5.01
C MET A 667 28.29 7.59 5.80
N ASN A 668 28.78 7.39 6.99
CA ASN A 668 29.40 8.46 7.76
C ASN A 668 30.89 8.53 7.42
N VAL A 669 31.34 9.71 6.99
CA VAL A 669 32.74 9.96 6.62
C VAL A 669 33.42 10.94 7.58
N THR A 670 34.68 10.70 7.79
CA THR A 670 35.61 11.64 8.43
C THR A 670 36.68 12.03 7.39
N ALA A 671 37.54 12.98 7.66
CA ALA A 671 38.64 13.33 6.76
C ALA A 671 39.54 12.10 6.41
N ALA A 672 39.65 11.14 7.32
CA ALA A 672 40.42 9.92 7.11
C ALA A 672 39.68 8.81 6.35
N THR A 673 38.37 8.84 6.28
CA THR A 673 37.50 7.80 5.67
C THR A 673 36.82 8.26 4.39
N ALA A 674 37.13 9.47 3.91
CA ALA A 674 36.58 10.00 2.68
C ALA A 674 36.97 9.16 1.45
N THR A 675 36.07 9.06 0.50
CA THR A 675 36.24 8.38 -0.79
C THR A 675 35.90 9.31 -1.94
N ALA A 676 36.19 8.91 -3.17
CA ALA A 676 35.80 9.68 -4.36
C ALA A 676 34.24 9.78 -4.47
N ALA A 677 33.53 8.72 -4.07
CA ALA A 677 32.08 8.69 -4.03
C ALA A 677 31.47 9.47 -2.86
N CYS A 678 32.24 9.61 -1.76
CA CYS A 678 31.87 10.30 -0.53
C CYS A 678 33.00 11.21 -0.08
N PRO A 679 33.19 12.37 -0.72
CA PRO A 679 34.24 13.31 -0.35
C PRO A 679 33.93 13.98 0.99
N TYR A 680 34.99 14.26 1.77
CA TYR A 680 34.85 15.03 3.01
C TYR A 680 34.92 16.54 2.69
N PRO A 681 33.90 17.31 3.04
CA PRO A 681 33.89 18.73 2.72
C PRO A 681 35.01 19.50 3.42
N ALA A 682 35.68 20.40 2.69
CA ALA A 682 36.75 21.25 3.23
C ALA A 682 36.22 22.16 4.35
N GLY A 683 36.99 22.33 5.41
CA GLY A 683 36.61 23.17 6.56
C GLY A 683 35.65 22.52 7.54
N THR A 684 35.23 21.27 7.33
CA THR A 684 34.41 20.51 8.27
C THR A 684 35.25 19.81 9.32
N THR A 685 34.67 19.62 10.53
CA THR A 685 35.26 18.83 11.61
C THR A 685 34.28 17.74 12.05
N GLY A 686 34.81 16.61 12.52
CA GLY A 686 34.01 15.49 13.03
C GLY A 686 33.51 14.56 11.93
N THR A 687 32.31 14.03 12.07
CA THR A 687 31.73 13.04 11.15
C THR A 687 30.62 13.68 10.34
N VAL A 688 30.61 13.47 9.01
CA VAL A 688 29.62 13.97 8.08
C VAL A 688 28.91 12.79 7.41
N SER A 689 27.58 12.84 7.32
CA SER A 689 26.83 11.87 6.54
C SER A 689 26.99 12.19 5.04
N CYS A 690 27.41 11.20 4.29
CA CYS A 690 27.51 11.27 2.84
C CYS A 690 26.54 10.29 2.20
N ILE A 691 25.99 10.68 1.06
CA ILE A 691 25.19 9.81 0.20
C ILE A 691 25.86 9.68 -1.16
N SER A 692 25.89 8.46 -1.67
CA SER A 692 26.36 8.11 -3.01
C SER A 692 25.24 7.46 -3.80
N ALA A 693 25.09 7.77 -5.06
CA ALA A 693 24.23 7.07 -6.00
C ALA A 693 25.02 6.12 -6.90
N GLY A 694 24.31 5.21 -7.58
CA GLY A 694 24.90 4.27 -8.54
C GLY A 694 25.14 2.88 -7.96
N ALA A 695 24.68 2.59 -6.77
CA ALA A 695 24.58 1.22 -6.25
C ALA A 695 23.52 0.42 -7.04
N ALA A 696 23.63 -0.89 -7.00
CA ALA A 696 22.66 -1.77 -7.62
C ALA A 696 22.44 -3.03 -6.79
N TYR A 697 21.22 -3.55 -6.84
CA TYR A 697 20.88 -4.81 -6.19
C TYR A 697 19.78 -5.57 -6.92
N ARG A 698 19.73 -6.86 -6.66
CA ARG A 698 18.88 -7.81 -7.33
C ARG A 698 18.16 -8.70 -6.33
N ILE A 699 16.90 -8.97 -6.62
CA ILE A 699 16.09 -9.97 -5.93
C ILE A 699 15.47 -10.90 -6.96
N ARG A 700 15.61 -12.21 -6.75
CA ARG A 700 15.04 -13.24 -7.61
C ARG A 700 14.42 -14.35 -6.77
N GLY A 701 13.40 -15.02 -7.31
CA GLY A 701 12.73 -16.05 -6.54
C GLY A 701 11.60 -16.75 -7.24
N ILE A 702 10.90 -17.54 -6.43
CA ILE A 702 9.70 -18.28 -6.78
C ILE A 702 8.56 -17.75 -5.92
N ASP A 703 7.41 -17.52 -6.54
CA ASP A 703 6.19 -17.04 -5.89
C ASP A 703 5.03 -17.97 -6.23
N LEU A 704 4.48 -18.63 -5.22
CA LEU A 704 3.36 -19.56 -5.32
C LEU A 704 2.17 -18.99 -4.58
N GLY A 705 0.99 -19.06 -5.19
CA GLY A 705 -0.26 -18.58 -4.60
C GLY A 705 -1.42 -19.55 -4.79
N VAL A 706 -2.37 -19.53 -3.88
CA VAL A 706 -3.61 -20.29 -3.94
C VAL A 706 -4.74 -19.50 -3.29
N GLY A 707 -5.93 -19.51 -3.91
CA GLY A 707 -7.12 -18.89 -3.33
C GLY A 707 -8.40 -19.46 -3.91
N GLY A 708 -9.37 -19.80 -3.06
CA GLY A 708 -10.66 -20.35 -3.46
C GLY A 708 -11.08 -21.57 -2.67
N LYS A 709 -11.85 -22.46 -3.30
CA LYS A 709 -12.36 -23.71 -2.71
C LYS A 709 -11.74 -24.95 -3.33
N ILE A 710 -11.37 -25.89 -2.49
CA ILE A 710 -10.97 -27.26 -2.90
C ILE A 710 -12.20 -28.15 -3.02
N THR A 711 -13.16 -27.98 -2.11
CA THR A 711 -14.48 -28.64 -2.13
C THR A 711 -15.53 -27.60 -1.72
N ASP A 712 -16.82 -27.93 -1.84
CA ASP A 712 -17.90 -27.02 -1.39
C ASP A 712 -17.76 -26.58 0.07
N LYS A 713 -17.11 -27.41 0.89
CA LYS A 713 -16.93 -27.18 2.34
C LYS A 713 -15.55 -26.68 2.74
N TRP A 714 -14.57 -26.70 1.84
CA TRP A 714 -13.18 -26.41 2.18
C TRP A 714 -12.61 -25.26 1.35
N SER A 715 -12.39 -24.13 2.00
CA SER A 715 -11.78 -22.92 1.43
C SER A 715 -10.34 -22.78 1.89
N VAL A 716 -9.46 -22.33 0.99
CA VAL A 716 -8.05 -22.07 1.27
C VAL A 716 -7.60 -20.78 0.63
N PHE A 717 -6.67 -20.07 1.30
CA PHE A 717 -6.04 -18.87 0.78
C PHE A 717 -4.61 -18.77 1.32
N GLY A 718 -3.63 -18.59 0.44
CA GLY A 718 -2.26 -18.45 0.91
C GLY A 718 -1.22 -18.49 -0.19
N GLY A 719 0.03 -18.66 0.21
CA GLY A 719 1.16 -18.73 -0.71
C GLY A 719 2.48 -19.04 -0.04
N LEU A 720 3.49 -19.27 -0.89
CA LEU A 720 4.87 -19.48 -0.52
C LEU A 720 5.75 -18.64 -1.43
N VAL A 721 6.63 -17.83 -0.84
CA VAL A 721 7.66 -17.10 -1.57
C VAL A 721 9.03 -17.51 -1.08
N LEU A 722 9.85 -17.97 -2.03
CA LEU A 722 11.26 -18.27 -1.83
C LEU A 722 12.06 -17.28 -2.65
N MET A 723 12.93 -16.49 -2.01
CA MET A 723 13.68 -15.46 -2.72
C MET A 723 15.08 -15.29 -2.17
N GLN A 724 15.97 -14.79 -3.01
CA GLN A 724 17.34 -14.43 -2.70
C GLN A 724 17.55 -12.96 -3.06
N SER A 725 18.12 -12.21 -2.13
CA SER A 725 18.49 -10.80 -2.33
C SER A 725 20.00 -10.65 -2.29
N GLU A 726 20.58 -9.77 -3.10
CA GLU A 726 22.00 -9.47 -3.10
C GLU A 726 22.27 -8.04 -3.58
N VAL A 727 23.29 -7.41 -3.01
CA VAL A 727 23.92 -6.21 -3.53
C VAL A 727 24.81 -6.61 -4.70
N THR A 728 24.55 -6.09 -5.90
CA THR A 728 25.33 -6.40 -7.10
C THR A 728 26.39 -5.36 -7.40
N LYS A 729 26.22 -4.13 -6.91
CA LYS A 729 27.19 -3.03 -7.01
C LYS A 729 27.06 -2.12 -5.79
N SER A 730 28.18 -1.69 -5.24
CA SER A 730 28.26 -0.72 -4.15
C SER A 730 29.44 0.22 -4.38
N ASN A 731 29.27 1.49 -4.05
CA ASN A 731 30.29 2.54 -4.20
C ASN A 731 30.90 2.94 -2.84
N ILE A 732 30.42 2.36 -1.75
CA ILE A 732 30.87 2.66 -0.39
C ILE A 732 31.40 1.39 0.29
N PRO A 733 32.33 1.50 1.24
CA PRO A 733 32.75 0.37 2.05
C PRO A 733 31.60 -0.14 2.95
N PRO A 734 31.66 -1.40 3.39
CA PRO A 734 30.67 -1.90 4.35
C PRO A 734 30.77 -1.14 5.67
N ALA A 735 29.61 -0.91 6.30
CA ALA A 735 29.55 -0.24 7.60
C ALA A 735 30.29 -1.01 8.71
N ASN A 736 30.37 -2.34 8.60
CA ASN A 736 31.16 -3.19 9.48
C ASN A 736 32.35 -3.79 8.71
N THR A 737 33.46 -3.07 8.68
CA THR A 737 34.70 -3.47 8.01
C THR A 737 35.45 -4.62 8.72
N ILE A 738 35.06 -4.97 9.94
CA ILE A 738 35.61 -6.13 10.68
C ILE A 738 35.01 -7.43 10.14
N LEU A 739 33.72 -7.43 9.82
CA LEU A 739 33.01 -8.62 9.35
C LEU A 739 33.04 -8.75 7.82
N TYR A 740 33.11 -7.64 7.11
CA TYR A 740 32.92 -7.61 5.67
C TYR A 740 33.97 -6.73 5.00
N THR A 741 34.47 -7.17 3.86
CA THR A 741 35.41 -6.42 3.02
C THR A 741 34.68 -5.66 1.90
N SER A 742 33.44 -6.06 1.57
CA SER A 742 32.63 -5.46 0.52
C SER A 742 31.16 -5.59 0.85
N ASN A 743 30.36 -4.65 0.40
CA ASN A 743 28.90 -4.77 0.40
C ASN A 743 28.39 -5.69 -0.71
N VAL A 744 29.14 -5.90 -1.77
CA VAL A 744 28.75 -6.76 -2.91
C VAL A 744 28.60 -8.21 -2.46
N GLY A 745 27.49 -8.84 -2.82
CA GLY A 745 27.12 -10.20 -2.41
C GLY A 745 26.35 -10.26 -1.09
N LEU A 746 26.28 -9.18 -0.29
CA LEU A 746 25.49 -9.17 0.94
C LEU A 746 23.99 -9.17 0.66
N PRO A 747 23.17 -9.84 1.49
CA PRO A 747 21.71 -9.76 1.39
C PRO A 747 21.20 -8.39 1.80
N LEU A 748 19.99 -8.05 1.36
CA LEU A 748 19.31 -6.82 1.73
C LEU A 748 18.64 -6.93 3.13
N ALA A 749 18.45 -5.78 3.78
CA ALA A 749 17.76 -5.68 5.05
C ALA A 749 16.26 -5.94 4.91
N ASN A 750 15.63 -6.43 5.98
CA ASN A 750 14.18 -6.68 6.09
C ASN A 750 13.62 -7.67 5.05
N VAL A 751 14.47 -8.46 4.41
CA VAL A 751 14.07 -9.48 3.44
C VAL A 751 13.99 -10.84 4.11
N ALA A 752 12.79 -11.42 4.16
CA ALA A 752 12.60 -12.81 4.52
C ALA A 752 12.82 -13.69 3.27
N HIS A 753 13.90 -14.47 3.25
CA HIS A 753 14.20 -15.32 2.10
C HIS A 753 13.19 -16.44 1.87
N GLN A 754 12.50 -16.85 2.93
CA GLN A 754 11.41 -17.82 2.89
C GLN A 754 10.22 -17.26 3.65
N SER A 755 9.06 -17.29 3.01
CA SER A 755 7.84 -16.71 3.53
C SER A 755 6.66 -17.58 3.12
N PHE A 756 5.94 -18.12 4.09
CA PHE A 756 4.75 -18.94 3.89
C PHE A 756 3.57 -18.37 4.64
N SER A 757 2.39 -18.50 4.05
CA SER A 757 1.12 -18.20 4.70
C SER A 757 0.04 -19.11 4.14
N MET A 758 -0.81 -19.67 4.99
CA MET A 758 -1.95 -20.47 4.60
C MET A 758 -3.10 -20.26 5.59
N LEU A 759 -4.20 -19.71 5.11
CA LEU A 759 -5.50 -19.67 5.77
C LEU A 759 -6.33 -20.81 5.22
N SER A 760 -7.01 -21.56 6.10
CA SER A 760 -7.87 -22.67 5.74
C SER A 760 -9.14 -22.63 6.58
N LYS A 761 -10.30 -22.77 5.94
CA LYS A 761 -11.61 -22.82 6.58
C LYS A 761 -12.37 -24.06 6.10
N TYR A 762 -12.97 -24.77 7.02
CA TYR A 762 -13.76 -25.96 6.75
C TYR A 762 -15.15 -25.87 7.40
N GLN A 763 -16.18 -26.08 6.61
CA GLN A 763 -17.57 -26.17 7.06
C GLN A 763 -17.84 -27.56 7.61
N LEU A 764 -17.91 -27.69 8.95
CA LEU A 764 -18.21 -28.95 9.63
C LEU A 764 -19.67 -29.35 9.46
N THR A 765 -20.56 -28.40 9.71
CA THR A 765 -22.03 -28.54 9.60
C THR A 765 -22.58 -27.27 8.98
N ASP A 766 -23.88 -27.20 8.75
CA ASP A 766 -24.53 -25.95 8.28
C ASP A 766 -24.42 -24.82 9.30
N MET A 767 -24.26 -25.13 10.58
CA MET A 767 -24.11 -24.18 11.67
C MET A 767 -22.65 -23.86 11.99
N TRP A 768 -21.72 -24.84 11.87
CA TRP A 768 -20.35 -24.68 12.40
C TRP A 768 -19.31 -24.68 11.28
N GLU A 769 -18.47 -23.63 11.31
CA GLU A 769 -17.25 -23.53 10.52
C GLU A 769 -16.03 -23.43 11.45
N ILE A 770 -14.94 -24.08 11.09
CA ILE A 770 -13.66 -23.97 11.78
C ILE A 770 -12.56 -23.57 10.80
N GLY A 771 -11.59 -22.85 11.28
CA GLY A 771 -10.47 -22.48 10.44
C GLY A 771 -9.25 -22.04 11.24
N GLY A 772 -8.22 -21.72 10.51
CA GLY A 772 -7.00 -21.22 11.10
C GLY A 772 -5.99 -20.77 10.05
N GLN A 773 -4.96 -20.11 10.51
CA GLN A 773 -3.88 -19.61 9.69
C GLN A 773 -2.53 -20.07 10.22
N ALA A 774 -1.63 -20.46 9.31
CA ALA A 774 -0.21 -20.67 9.61
C ALA A 774 0.61 -19.64 8.86
N VAL A 775 1.55 -18.98 9.54
CA VAL A 775 2.47 -17.99 8.98
C VAL A 775 3.89 -18.35 9.35
N TYR A 776 4.78 -18.42 8.37
CA TYR A 776 6.22 -18.58 8.56
C TYR A 776 7.00 -17.42 7.93
N ARG A 777 8.01 -16.97 8.64
CA ARG A 777 9.04 -16.07 8.14
C ARG A 777 10.42 -16.60 8.51
N SER A 778 11.34 -16.64 7.55
CA SER A 778 12.74 -16.94 7.84
C SER A 778 13.41 -15.79 8.56
N LYS A 779 14.60 -16.03 9.09
CA LYS A 779 15.49 -15.01 9.65
C LYS A 779 15.60 -13.81 8.70
N MET A 780 15.52 -12.59 9.26
CA MET A 780 15.74 -11.33 8.53
C MET A 780 16.91 -10.59 9.13
N TYR A 781 17.70 -9.95 8.26
CA TYR A 781 18.84 -9.15 8.67
C TYR A 781 18.44 -7.70 8.86
N GLY A 782 19.04 -7.06 9.87
CA GLY A 782 19.03 -5.61 10.04
C GLY A 782 20.24 -4.99 9.36
N GLY A 783 20.36 -3.70 9.41
CA GLY A 783 21.49 -2.97 8.84
C GLY A 783 21.09 -1.65 8.24
N THR A 784 22.00 -1.04 7.50
CA THR A 784 21.73 0.18 6.77
C THR A 784 20.88 -0.11 5.54
N PHE A 785 20.46 0.95 4.89
CA PHE A 785 19.45 1.01 3.84
C PHE A 785 19.63 -0.03 2.71
N LEU A 786 20.87 -0.40 2.38
CA LEU A 786 21.14 -1.29 1.26
C LEU A 786 21.54 -2.69 1.69
N ALA A 787 22.55 -2.77 2.54
CA ALA A 787 23.11 -4.03 2.97
C ALA A 787 22.80 -4.23 4.44
N ALA A 788 22.02 -5.20 4.70
CA ALA A 788 21.95 -5.78 6.00
C ALA A 788 23.26 -6.40 6.33
N ASN A 789 23.57 -6.61 7.51
CA ASN A 789 24.74 -7.34 8.02
C ASN A 789 25.73 -6.50 8.77
N GLN A 790 25.23 -5.60 9.54
CA GLN A 790 26.06 -5.07 10.63
C GLN A 790 26.13 -6.05 11.81
N GLY A 791 25.85 -7.33 11.57
CA GLY A 791 25.80 -8.36 12.61
C GLY A 791 24.48 -8.45 13.36
N THR A 792 23.44 -7.78 12.89
CA THR A 792 22.11 -7.81 13.54
C THR A 792 21.10 -8.61 12.73
N SER A 793 20.20 -9.29 13.41
CA SER A 793 19.13 -10.05 12.77
C SER A 793 18.01 -10.38 13.74
N ILE A 794 16.82 -10.62 13.22
CA ILE A 794 15.71 -11.20 13.98
C ILE A 794 15.48 -12.65 13.58
N PRO A 795 15.10 -13.53 14.55
CA PRO A 795 14.99 -14.96 14.30
C PRO A 795 13.79 -15.29 13.40
N SER A 796 13.84 -16.48 12.80
CA SER A 796 12.68 -17.06 12.12
C SER A 796 11.58 -17.45 13.09
N TYR A 797 10.34 -17.48 12.59
CA TYR A 797 9.21 -17.89 13.42
C TYR A 797 8.12 -18.60 12.61
N TRP A 798 7.36 -19.41 13.33
CA TRP A 798 6.04 -19.86 12.97
C TRP A 798 5.02 -19.22 13.91
N ARG A 799 3.90 -18.73 13.34
CA ARG A 799 2.72 -18.29 14.08
C ARG A 799 1.51 -19.07 13.57
N PHE A 800 0.66 -19.47 14.51
CA PHE A 800 -0.57 -20.16 14.21
C PHE A 800 -1.72 -19.43 14.87
N ASP A 801 -2.79 -19.23 14.10
CA ASP A 801 -4.04 -18.64 14.54
C ASP A 801 -5.17 -19.66 14.28
N ALA A 802 -6.24 -19.61 15.05
CA ALA A 802 -7.42 -20.46 14.84
C ALA A 802 -8.69 -19.65 15.06
N PHE A 803 -9.77 -20.11 14.46
CA PHE A 803 -11.10 -19.62 14.73
C PHE A 803 -12.16 -20.72 14.60
N ALA A 804 -13.27 -20.48 15.29
CA ALA A 804 -14.50 -21.24 15.16
C ALA A 804 -15.65 -20.26 15.00
N GLU A 805 -16.54 -20.54 14.07
CA GLU A 805 -17.71 -19.73 13.73
C GLU A 805 -18.97 -20.54 13.87
N ALA A 806 -19.97 -19.97 14.56
CA ALA A 806 -21.31 -20.51 14.68
C ALA A 806 -22.31 -19.59 13.98
N LYS A 807 -22.96 -20.06 12.94
CA LYS A 807 -24.10 -19.42 12.27
C LYS A 807 -25.37 -19.78 13.06
N ILE A 808 -25.80 -18.87 13.95
CA ILE A 808 -26.94 -19.13 14.86
C ILE A 808 -28.23 -19.17 14.05
N ASP A 809 -28.38 -18.20 13.15
CA ASP A 809 -29.45 -18.13 12.17
C ASP A 809 -29.01 -17.30 10.94
N LYS A 810 -29.93 -16.92 10.07
CA LYS A 810 -29.64 -16.11 8.88
C LYS A 810 -29.16 -14.68 9.20
N HIS A 811 -29.33 -14.22 10.44
CA HIS A 811 -29.00 -12.87 10.88
C HIS A 811 -27.81 -12.80 11.84
N TRP A 812 -27.60 -13.84 12.65
CA TRP A 812 -26.63 -13.82 13.73
C TRP A 812 -25.53 -14.86 13.56
N THR A 813 -24.31 -14.38 13.62
CA THR A 813 -23.11 -15.20 13.62
C THR A 813 -22.25 -14.86 14.83
N VAL A 814 -21.69 -15.89 15.48
CA VAL A 814 -20.73 -15.71 16.57
C VAL A 814 -19.44 -16.38 16.20
N LYS A 815 -18.33 -15.66 16.29
CA LYS A 815 -17.00 -16.15 15.90
C LYS A 815 -16.00 -15.95 17.02
N LEU A 816 -15.27 -16.99 17.36
CA LEU A 816 -14.18 -16.96 18.33
C LEU A 816 -12.86 -17.11 17.59
N PHE A 817 -12.00 -16.11 17.71
CA PHE A 817 -10.62 -16.15 17.22
C PHE A 817 -9.65 -16.35 18.37
N VAL A 818 -8.57 -17.08 18.10
CA VAL A 818 -7.38 -17.14 18.96
C VAL A 818 -6.16 -16.87 18.08
N ASN A 819 -5.63 -15.66 18.16
CA ASN A 819 -4.42 -15.28 17.45
C ASN A 819 -3.18 -15.70 18.24
N ASN A 820 -2.14 -16.17 17.52
CA ASN A 820 -0.89 -16.63 18.13
C ASN A 820 -1.13 -17.69 19.22
N ILE A 821 -1.77 -18.80 18.88
CA ILE A 821 -2.27 -19.84 19.81
C ILE A 821 -1.18 -20.30 20.79
N PHE A 822 0.07 -20.45 20.29
CA PHE A 822 1.20 -20.94 21.08
C PHE A 822 1.94 -19.85 21.86
N ASP A 823 1.39 -18.61 21.86
CA ASP A 823 2.03 -17.42 22.46
C ASP A 823 3.51 -17.26 22.04
N LYS A 824 3.78 -17.56 20.78
CA LYS A 824 5.13 -17.44 20.22
C LYS A 824 5.58 -15.99 20.28
N ARG A 825 6.74 -15.77 20.88
CA ARG A 825 7.42 -14.48 20.77
C ARG A 825 8.06 -14.39 19.41
N TYR A 826 7.78 -13.30 18.68
CA TYR A 826 8.36 -13.03 17.37
C TYR A 826 8.41 -11.52 17.15
N TYR A 827 9.12 -11.12 16.10
CA TYR A 827 9.42 -9.71 15.84
C TYR A 827 9.01 -9.35 14.42
N ASP A 828 8.34 -8.20 14.27
CA ASP A 828 7.85 -7.72 12.99
C ASP A 828 8.95 -7.07 12.17
N ALA A 829 9.83 -6.28 12.81
CA ALA A 829 10.88 -5.53 12.12
C ALA A 829 12.07 -5.22 13.05
N LEU A 830 13.23 -4.99 12.44
CA LEU A 830 14.46 -4.56 13.10
C LEU A 830 14.85 -3.18 12.59
N TYR A 831 15.07 -2.23 13.49
CA TYR A 831 15.47 -0.86 13.15
C TYR A 831 16.86 -0.82 12.53
N GLN A 832 16.96 -0.06 11.43
CA GLN A 832 18.14 0.02 10.57
C GLN A 832 19.16 1.06 11.07
N SER A 833 19.63 0.95 12.29
CA SER A 833 20.61 1.92 12.82
C SER A 833 21.80 1.24 13.51
N ALA A 834 22.81 2.06 13.83
CA ALA A 834 23.94 1.63 14.66
C ALA A 834 23.50 1.24 16.09
N ALA A 835 22.38 1.78 16.57
CA ALA A 835 21.75 1.48 17.85
C ALA A 835 20.40 0.78 17.59
N PRO A 836 20.39 -0.51 17.19
CA PRO A 836 19.19 -1.20 16.80
C PRO A 836 18.24 -1.45 17.96
N PHE A 837 16.94 -1.42 17.65
CA PHE A 837 15.86 -1.90 18.49
C PHE A 837 14.87 -2.68 17.62
N VAL A 838 13.95 -3.41 18.22
CA VAL A 838 13.12 -4.38 17.50
C VAL A 838 11.66 -4.17 17.84
N LEU A 839 10.80 -4.14 16.83
CA LEU A 839 9.36 -4.14 17.01
C LEU A 839 8.89 -5.54 17.40
N GLU A 840 8.48 -5.69 18.65
CA GLU A 840 7.91 -6.96 19.12
C GLU A 840 6.46 -7.07 18.64
N ALA A 841 6.15 -8.21 18.06
CA ALA A 841 4.81 -8.50 17.58
C ALA A 841 3.85 -8.88 18.73
N PRO A 842 2.52 -8.69 18.54
CA PRO A 842 1.54 -9.01 19.58
C PRO A 842 1.61 -10.45 20.07
N GLY A 843 1.39 -10.63 21.37
CA GLY A 843 1.26 -11.93 22.00
C GLY A 843 -0.06 -12.62 21.65
N ARG A 844 -0.35 -13.74 22.37
CA ARG A 844 -1.63 -14.43 22.23
C ARG A 844 -2.77 -13.55 22.70
N ALA A 845 -3.82 -13.47 21.86
CA ALA A 845 -5.09 -12.86 22.19
C ALA A 845 -6.26 -13.67 21.67
N ALA A 846 -7.37 -13.68 22.40
CA ALA A 846 -8.62 -14.25 21.94
C ALA A 846 -9.64 -13.13 21.74
N TYR A 847 -10.47 -13.25 20.69
CA TYR A 847 -11.52 -12.29 20.35
C TYR A 847 -12.84 -13.01 20.12
N LEU A 848 -13.86 -12.52 20.77
CA LEU A 848 -15.24 -12.93 20.50
C LEU A 848 -15.88 -11.86 19.62
N VAL A 849 -16.32 -12.25 18.44
CA VAL A 849 -17.01 -11.37 17.47
C VAL A 849 -18.44 -11.83 17.34
N VAL A 850 -19.36 -10.89 17.53
CA VAL A 850 -20.80 -11.09 17.29
C VAL A 850 -21.20 -10.23 16.12
N SER A 851 -21.71 -10.87 15.08
CA SER A 851 -22.14 -10.21 13.83
C SER A 851 -23.65 -10.28 13.68
N ALA A 852 -24.26 -9.14 13.36
CA ALA A 852 -25.66 -9.03 12.95
C ALA A 852 -25.72 -8.62 11.47
N ARG A 853 -26.52 -9.33 10.66
CA ARG A 853 -26.69 -9.14 9.22
C ARG A 853 -28.19 -9.10 8.88
N TYR A 854 -28.68 -7.99 8.26
CA TYR A 854 -30.06 -7.78 7.88
C TYR A 854 -30.21 -7.25 6.46
#